data_7071f68c2108e41882ea2c5569bca224
#
_entry.id   7071f68c2108e41882ea2c5569bca224
#
_cell.length_a   1.000
_cell.length_b   1.000
_cell.length_c   1.000
_cell.angle_alpha   90.00
_cell.angle_beta   90.00
_cell.angle_gamma   90.00
#
_symmetry.space_group_name_H-M   'P 1'
#
loop_
_entity.id
_entity.type
_entity.pdbx_description
1 polymer ?
#
loop_
_entity_poly.entity_id
_entity_poly.type
_entity_poly.pdbx_seq_one_letter_code
_entity_poly.pdbx_strand_id
1 'polypeptide(L)'
;MRILLAQNSLYYPAYGGGDRSNRLLLEALAARGHVCRVVARIARFGVAGHATFLRELTARGVSPTATEGGSVVFRHEDVEAHVVTHHPNLRAYFAAQIAEFAPDVILTSTDDPAQLLLEAALRLNARTVYLARATLALPFGTDCAFPSAAKTDALRQCNAVVGVSRYVADYIRRWSGIPAVHVPISLLDPPPYPDLGRFENEFVTLVNPCAVKGISIFLELAGRLPQVRFAGVPTWGTNQADRAALAARPNVMLLDPVDNVDDILRRTRVLLVPSLWAEARSRIVLEAMLRGVPVIASNVGGIPEVKLGVDYLLPVRPIEKYRSQMDEQMVPVADVPAQDIGPWVEALARLVSDRAHYDALSRSSRQAALAYAARLSVEPFESLLETIRTDVPASPVHAARAPEPSPLERLSPDRRKLLSLRLHKIFGAAPGTLRLFCFPHAGGGGASYYNWQEHLPAWVAVAPMRMPRRSDMAGTVAALCDSMQPYLHQPFAFFGHSMGAAVAFELARLLRRRRQPLPHMLVVSGARAPQFRRGHMPPPEPSEAEFVEALRRLEGTPAEVLDNPELMRVILPALREDAAVYRNYVYLEEPPLDCPIRAYGGAQDPNVHREHLEGWALQTTAAFGLRVFPGGHFFLQTAQGEFLTALAGDLSL
;
A
#
# COMPACT_ATOMS: atom_id res chain seq x y z
N MET A 1 -27.33 -12.29 7.89
CA MET A 1 -25.93 -12.80 7.97
C MET A 1 -25.05 -11.79 8.68
N ARG A 2 -23.93 -12.23 9.26
CA ARG A 2 -22.85 -11.40 9.77
C ARG A 2 -21.78 -11.30 8.68
N ILE A 3 -21.57 -10.11 8.13
CA ILE A 3 -20.67 -9.87 6.99
C ILE A 3 -19.52 -8.96 7.45
N LEU A 4 -18.28 -9.42 7.26
CA LEU A 4 -17.08 -8.67 7.60
C LEU A 4 -16.30 -8.28 6.34
N LEU A 5 -16.17 -7.00 6.07
CA LEU A 5 -15.28 -6.50 5.01
C LEU A 5 -13.91 -6.17 5.60
N ALA A 6 -12.85 -6.68 4.98
CA ALA A 6 -11.47 -6.25 5.24
C ALA A 6 -10.98 -5.34 4.11
N GLN A 7 -10.58 -4.11 4.45
CA GLN A 7 -10.20 -3.07 3.50
C GLN A 7 -8.86 -2.44 3.87
N ASN A 8 -7.94 -2.37 2.92
CA ASN A 8 -6.61 -1.79 3.09
C ASN A 8 -6.57 -0.27 2.79
N SER A 9 -7.71 0.38 2.81
CA SER A 9 -7.96 1.79 2.58
C SER A 9 -9.01 2.30 3.55
N LEU A 10 -9.34 3.60 3.50
CA LEU A 10 -10.33 4.19 4.39
C LEU A 10 -11.75 3.87 3.90
N TYR A 11 -12.61 3.42 4.83
CA TYR A 11 -14.01 3.14 4.54
C TYR A 11 -14.85 4.41 4.41
N TYR A 12 -14.70 5.33 5.38
CA TYR A 12 -15.41 6.62 5.39
C TYR A 12 -14.55 7.71 6.03
N PRO A 13 -14.44 8.89 5.39
CA PRO A 13 -14.92 9.20 4.03
C PRO A 13 -14.19 8.38 2.95
N ALA A 14 -14.91 8.01 1.89
CA ALA A 14 -14.38 7.20 0.81
C ALA A 14 -13.74 8.09 -0.28
N TYR A 15 -12.43 7.98 -0.48
CA TYR A 15 -11.68 8.81 -1.44
C TYR A 15 -11.54 8.19 -2.84
N GLY A 16 -11.69 6.88 -2.96
CA GLY A 16 -11.56 6.15 -4.22
C GLY A 16 -12.88 5.55 -4.72
N GLY A 17 -12.99 5.31 -6.03
CA GLY A 17 -14.16 4.64 -6.59
C GLY A 17 -14.37 3.23 -6.05
N GLY A 18 -13.29 2.51 -5.72
CA GLY A 18 -13.32 1.20 -5.06
C GLY A 18 -13.86 1.29 -3.64
N ASP A 19 -13.36 2.25 -2.85
CA ASP A 19 -13.77 2.48 -1.46
C ASP A 19 -15.25 2.85 -1.38
N ARG A 20 -15.68 3.79 -2.24
CA ARG A 20 -17.09 4.18 -2.35
C ARG A 20 -17.98 3.01 -2.75
N SER A 21 -17.50 2.15 -3.64
CA SER A 21 -18.21 0.95 -4.07
C SER A 21 -18.33 -0.08 -2.94
N ASN A 22 -17.29 -0.26 -2.11
CA ASN A 22 -17.35 -1.12 -0.93
C ASN A 22 -18.34 -0.57 0.09
N ARG A 23 -18.30 0.74 0.33
CA ARG A 23 -19.20 1.42 1.26
C ARG A 23 -20.67 1.22 0.87
N LEU A 24 -21.04 1.60 -0.35
CA LEU A 24 -22.42 1.47 -0.84
C LEU A 24 -22.90 0.02 -0.85
N LEU A 25 -22.02 -0.95 -1.11
CA LEU A 25 -22.34 -2.37 -1.07
C LEU A 25 -22.71 -2.82 0.35
N LEU A 26 -21.90 -2.43 1.35
CA LEU A 26 -22.17 -2.80 2.74
C LEU A 26 -23.40 -2.09 3.30
N GLU A 27 -23.58 -0.81 2.99
CA GLU A 27 -24.76 -0.03 3.38
C GLU A 27 -26.05 -0.67 2.80
N ALA A 28 -26.03 -1.09 1.54
CA ALA A 28 -27.17 -1.77 0.92
C ALA A 28 -27.46 -3.14 1.57
N LEU A 29 -26.45 -3.89 1.97
CA LEU A 29 -26.61 -5.15 2.70
C LEU A 29 -27.14 -4.90 4.12
N ALA A 30 -26.65 -3.88 4.82
CA ALA A 30 -27.13 -3.51 6.16
C ALA A 30 -28.60 -3.09 6.12
N ALA A 31 -29.02 -2.28 5.13
CA ALA A 31 -30.42 -1.90 4.91
C ALA A 31 -31.36 -3.09 4.67
N ARG A 32 -30.82 -4.25 4.25
CA ARG A 32 -31.57 -5.51 4.08
C ARG A 32 -31.54 -6.42 5.33
N GLY A 33 -31.05 -5.91 6.45
CA GLY A 33 -31.03 -6.61 7.73
C GLY A 33 -29.81 -7.50 7.99
N HIS A 34 -28.74 -7.38 7.18
CA HIS A 34 -27.48 -8.04 7.50
C HIS A 34 -26.71 -7.23 8.56
N VAL A 35 -25.99 -7.91 9.45
CA VAL A 35 -25.09 -7.26 10.41
C VAL A 35 -23.74 -7.08 9.73
N CYS A 36 -23.42 -5.85 9.38
CA CYS A 36 -22.22 -5.50 8.62
C CYS A 36 -21.17 -4.81 9.49
N ARG A 37 -19.94 -5.34 9.43
CA ARG A 37 -18.76 -4.74 10.05
C ARG A 37 -17.68 -4.55 9.00
N VAL A 38 -16.92 -3.46 9.08
CA VAL A 38 -15.73 -3.27 8.25
C VAL A 38 -14.50 -3.06 9.14
N VAL A 39 -13.39 -3.69 8.79
CA VAL A 39 -12.06 -3.39 9.30
C VAL A 39 -11.28 -2.70 8.21
N ALA A 40 -10.93 -1.45 8.44
CA ALA A 40 -10.26 -0.57 7.51
C ALA A 40 -9.04 0.10 8.17
N ARG A 41 -8.30 0.90 7.43
CA ARG A 41 -7.25 1.75 7.98
C ARG A 41 -7.34 3.17 7.45
N ILE A 42 -6.71 4.13 8.14
CA ILE A 42 -6.57 5.48 7.61
C ILE A 42 -5.83 5.44 6.27
N ALA A 43 -6.31 6.25 5.33
CA ALA A 43 -5.75 6.31 3.99
C ALA A 43 -4.31 6.82 4.00
N ARG A 44 -3.51 6.38 3.01
CA ARG A 44 -2.21 6.96 2.70
C ARG A 44 -2.30 8.44 2.32
N PHE A 45 -3.42 8.82 1.71
CA PHE A 45 -3.66 10.12 1.08
C PHE A 45 -4.85 10.78 1.77
N GLY A 46 -4.73 12.06 2.07
CA GLY A 46 -5.80 12.92 2.60
C GLY A 46 -5.89 12.96 4.12
N VAL A 47 -5.81 11.84 4.84
CA VAL A 47 -5.89 11.80 6.30
C VAL A 47 -4.58 11.30 6.90
N ALA A 48 -3.74 12.21 7.33
CA ALA A 48 -2.47 11.90 7.98
C ALA A 48 -2.66 11.87 9.51
N GLY A 49 -2.95 10.66 10.04
CA GLY A 49 -2.93 10.40 11.48
C GLY A 49 -4.28 10.49 12.18
N HIS A 50 -4.31 9.97 13.39
CA HIS A 50 -5.49 9.78 14.24
C HIS A 50 -6.29 11.08 14.50
N ALA A 51 -5.60 12.14 14.90
CA ALA A 51 -6.26 13.41 15.22
C ALA A 51 -6.93 14.09 14.01
N THR A 52 -6.31 13.96 12.81
CA THR A 52 -6.90 14.47 11.57
C THR A 52 -8.13 13.67 11.19
N PHE A 53 -8.08 12.34 11.34
CA PHE A 53 -9.22 11.48 11.07
C PHE A 53 -10.42 11.79 11.97
N LEU A 54 -10.20 12.02 13.27
CA LEU A 54 -11.26 12.41 14.18
C LEU A 54 -11.92 13.75 13.79
N ARG A 55 -11.11 14.75 13.38
CA ARG A 55 -11.64 16.03 12.87
C ARG A 55 -12.50 15.84 11.62
N GLU A 56 -12.06 14.98 10.70
CA GLU A 56 -12.79 14.67 9.46
C GLU A 56 -14.15 14.01 9.76
N LEU A 57 -14.21 13.06 10.70
CA LEU A 57 -15.47 12.45 11.12
C LEU A 57 -16.41 13.48 11.76
N THR A 58 -15.89 14.29 12.68
CA THR A 58 -16.67 15.34 13.36
C THR A 58 -17.24 16.36 12.37
N ALA A 59 -16.42 16.79 11.39
CA ALA A 59 -16.86 17.73 10.35
C ALA A 59 -18.01 17.18 9.49
N ARG A 60 -18.16 15.85 9.41
CA ARG A 60 -19.24 15.15 8.70
C ARG A 60 -20.37 14.67 9.61
N GLY A 61 -20.37 15.10 10.87
CA GLY A 61 -21.41 14.74 11.84
C GLY A 61 -21.35 13.30 12.35
N VAL A 62 -20.20 12.60 12.13
CA VAL A 62 -20.01 11.23 12.60
C VAL A 62 -19.25 11.24 13.93
N SER A 63 -19.85 10.70 14.98
CA SER A 63 -19.23 10.59 16.30
C SER A 63 -18.65 9.18 16.51
N PRO A 64 -17.38 9.07 16.91
CA PRO A 64 -16.80 7.77 17.30
C PRO A 64 -17.52 7.18 18.52
N THR A 65 -17.76 5.88 18.53
CA THR A 65 -18.31 5.12 19.67
C THR A 65 -17.22 4.58 20.58
N ALA A 66 -16.01 4.36 20.05
CA ALA A 66 -14.83 4.00 20.83
C ALA A 66 -13.55 4.47 20.13
N THR A 67 -12.52 4.80 20.93
CA THR A 67 -11.17 5.17 20.46
C THR A 67 -10.15 4.52 21.37
N GLU A 68 -9.88 3.23 21.16
CA GLU A 68 -8.95 2.45 21.97
C GLU A 68 -7.91 1.73 21.11
N GLY A 69 -6.71 1.54 21.65
CA GLY A 69 -5.69 0.65 21.08
C GLY A 69 -5.19 0.98 19.68
N GLY A 70 -5.32 2.25 19.22
CA GLY A 70 -4.92 2.65 17.87
C GLY A 70 -5.97 2.37 16.80
N SER A 71 -7.24 2.20 17.19
CA SER A 71 -8.40 2.12 16.31
C SER A 71 -9.47 3.16 16.69
N VAL A 72 -10.29 3.53 15.71
CA VAL A 72 -11.47 4.37 15.87
C VAL A 72 -12.68 3.59 15.39
N VAL A 73 -13.66 3.40 16.26
CA VAL A 73 -14.91 2.71 15.94
C VAL A 73 -16.04 3.71 15.83
N PHE A 74 -16.84 3.61 14.78
CA PHE A 74 -18.03 4.45 14.56
C PHE A 74 -19.08 3.68 13.75
N ARG A 75 -20.30 4.21 13.71
CA ARG A 75 -21.36 3.71 12.81
C ARG A 75 -21.65 4.72 11.71
N HIS A 76 -21.88 4.19 10.50
CA HIS A 76 -22.31 4.94 9.34
C HIS A 76 -23.29 4.08 8.53
N GLU A 77 -24.53 4.56 8.32
CA GLU A 77 -25.60 3.85 7.60
C GLU A 77 -25.73 2.37 8.03
N ASP A 78 -25.88 2.15 9.33
CA ASP A 78 -25.98 0.83 9.98
C ASP A 78 -24.78 -0.12 9.82
N VAL A 79 -23.70 0.33 9.22
CA VAL A 79 -22.43 -0.38 9.14
C VAL A 79 -21.52 0.03 10.30
N GLU A 80 -20.99 -0.94 11.04
CA GLU A 80 -20.01 -0.70 12.08
C GLU A 80 -18.60 -0.67 11.48
N ALA A 81 -17.93 0.48 11.56
CA ALA A 81 -16.62 0.71 10.99
C ALA A 81 -15.54 0.76 12.07
N HIS A 82 -14.56 -0.13 11.96
CA HIS A 82 -13.34 -0.19 12.76
C HIS A 82 -12.18 0.30 11.91
N VAL A 83 -11.72 1.53 12.12
CA VAL A 83 -10.61 2.11 11.37
C VAL A 83 -9.34 2.09 12.19
N VAL A 84 -8.38 1.26 11.76
CA VAL A 84 -7.05 1.18 12.40
C VAL A 84 -6.24 2.41 12.00
N THR A 85 -5.84 3.18 13.00
CA THR A 85 -5.07 4.42 12.82
C THR A 85 -3.56 4.21 12.92
N HIS A 86 -3.14 3.02 13.40
CA HIS A 86 -1.74 2.60 13.49
C HIS A 86 -1.47 1.43 12.54
N HIS A 87 -0.79 1.72 11.45
CA HIS A 87 -0.61 0.81 10.30
C HIS A 87 -0.10 -0.62 10.62
N PRO A 88 0.85 -0.87 11.54
CA PRO A 88 1.38 -2.22 11.76
C PRO A 88 0.34 -3.23 12.26
N ASN A 89 -0.78 -2.77 12.78
CA ASN A 89 -1.72 -3.60 13.51
C ASN A 89 -2.94 -4.07 12.68
N LEU A 90 -3.09 -3.61 11.41
CA LEU A 90 -4.31 -3.92 10.64
C LEU A 90 -4.60 -5.42 10.56
N ARG A 91 -3.62 -6.24 10.22
CA ARG A 91 -3.80 -7.69 10.06
C ARG A 91 -4.10 -8.40 11.39
N ALA A 92 -3.39 -8.03 12.45
CA ALA A 92 -3.64 -8.57 13.79
C ALA A 92 -5.01 -8.15 14.32
N TYR A 93 -5.35 -6.87 14.15
CA TYR A 93 -6.66 -6.33 14.52
C TYR A 93 -7.79 -7.04 13.73
N PHE A 94 -7.60 -7.21 12.42
CA PHE A 94 -8.55 -7.94 11.58
C PHE A 94 -8.76 -9.38 12.03
N ALA A 95 -7.68 -10.11 12.36
CA ALA A 95 -7.77 -11.47 12.88
C ALA A 95 -8.53 -11.53 14.22
N ALA A 96 -8.32 -10.56 15.12
CA ALA A 96 -9.07 -10.45 16.37
C ALA A 96 -10.56 -10.16 16.10
N GLN A 97 -10.86 -9.31 15.11
CA GLN A 97 -12.25 -9.01 14.71
C GLN A 97 -12.96 -10.21 14.07
N ILE A 98 -12.26 -11.09 13.35
CA ILE A 98 -12.83 -12.36 12.87
C ILE A 98 -13.28 -13.21 14.06
N ALA A 99 -12.42 -13.35 15.08
CA ALA A 99 -12.75 -14.16 16.27
C ALA A 99 -13.90 -13.56 17.09
N GLU A 100 -13.91 -12.25 17.30
CA GLU A 100 -14.94 -11.53 18.08
C GLU A 100 -16.27 -11.46 17.33
N PHE A 101 -16.24 -11.04 16.09
CA PHE A 101 -17.44 -10.83 15.27
C PHE A 101 -18.04 -12.14 14.76
N ALA A 102 -17.27 -13.23 14.67
CA ALA A 102 -17.68 -14.52 14.12
C ALA A 102 -18.52 -14.37 12.82
N PRO A 103 -17.93 -13.84 11.73
CA PRO A 103 -18.66 -13.57 10.50
C PRO A 103 -19.09 -14.85 9.79
N ASP A 104 -20.27 -14.84 9.16
CA ASP A 104 -20.69 -15.90 8.23
C ASP A 104 -19.84 -15.88 6.95
N VAL A 105 -19.49 -14.67 6.48
CA VAL A 105 -18.69 -14.46 5.26
C VAL A 105 -17.75 -13.26 5.45
N ILE A 106 -16.53 -13.40 4.96
CA ILE A 106 -15.53 -12.32 4.88
C ILE A 106 -15.39 -11.85 3.44
N LEU A 107 -15.41 -10.53 3.25
CA LEU A 107 -15.14 -9.88 1.98
C LEU A 107 -13.72 -9.28 2.02
N THR A 108 -12.92 -9.57 1.01
CA THR A 108 -11.62 -8.92 0.74
C THR A 108 -11.61 -8.37 -0.67
N SER A 109 -10.74 -7.42 -1.00
CA SER A 109 -10.77 -6.83 -2.33
C SER A 109 -9.38 -6.43 -2.85
N THR A 110 -9.32 -6.00 -4.12
CA THR A 110 -8.10 -5.58 -4.82
C THR A 110 -7.44 -4.31 -4.26
N ASP A 111 -8.00 -3.66 -3.26
CA ASP A 111 -7.36 -2.56 -2.51
C ASP A 111 -6.21 -3.05 -1.61
N ASP A 112 -6.11 -4.36 -1.40
CA ASP A 112 -4.97 -5.04 -0.79
C ASP A 112 -4.19 -5.88 -1.82
N PRO A 113 -3.37 -5.28 -2.71
CA PRO A 113 -2.65 -6.01 -3.75
C PRO A 113 -1.59 -6.98 -3.18
N ALA A 114 -1.18 -6.78 -1.93
CA ALA A 114 -0.32 -7.71 -1.21
C ALA A 114 -1.08 -8.95 -0.70
N GLN A 115 -2.42 -8.93 -0.69
CA GLN A 115 -3.32 -10.00 -0.23
C GLN A 115 -3.12 -10.42 1.24
N LEU A 116 -2.58 -9.54 2.07
CA LEU A 116 -2.30 -9.84 3.48
C LEU A 116 -3.58 -10.06 4.30
N LEU A 117 -4.67 -9.36 3.96
CA LEU A 117 -5.97 -9.54 4.58
C LEU A 117 -6.66 -10.82 4.11
N LEU A 118 -6.56 -11.12 2.81
CA LEU A 118 -7.03 -12.39 2.25
C LEU A 118 -6.33 -13.59 2.91
N GLU A 119 -5.01 -13.57 2.98
CA GLU A 119 -4.24 -14.63 3.65
C GLU A 119 -4.65 -14.82 5.11
N ALA A 120 -4.89 -13.73 5.84
CA ALA A 120 -5.33 -13.79 7.23
C ALA A 120 -6.71 -14.46 7.37
N ALA A 121 -7.65 -14.16 6.47
CA ALA A 121 -8.98 -14.79 6.42
C ALA A 121 -8.89 -16.29 6.11
N LEU A 122 -8.09 -16.67 5.10
CA LEU A 122 -7.92 -18.07 4.68
C LEU A 122 -7.26 -18.92 5.77
N ARG A 123 -6.27 -18.40 6.51
CA ARG A 123 -5.62 -19.11 7.64
C ARG A 123 -6.58 -19.45 8.77
N LEU A 124 -7.67 -18.70 8.92
CA LEU A 124 -8.70 -18.92 9.92
C LEU A 124 -9.86 -19.79 9.40
N ASN A 125 -9.73 -20.39 8.21
CA ASN A 125 -10.75 -21.19 7.53
C ASN A 125 -12.11 -20.49 7.41
N ALA A 126 -12.09 -19.17 7.28
CA ALA A 126 -13.30 -18.38 7.12
C ALA A 126 -13.81 -18.44 5.68
N ARG A 127 -15.13 -18.47 5.49
CA ARG A 127 -15.73 -18.31 4.15
C ARG A 127 -15.37 -16.95 3.59
N THR A 128 -14.69 -16.95 2.46
CA THR A 128 -14.09 -15.72 1.90
C THR A 128 -14.55 -15.49 0.48
N VAL A 129 -14.99 -14.26 0.21
CA VAL A 129 -15.32 -13.76 -1.14
C VAL A 129 -14.32 -12.65 -1.50
N TYR A 130 -13.68 -12.80 -2.65
CA TYR A 130 -12.75 -11.80 -3.16
C TYR A 130 -13.43 -10.88 -4.18
N LEU A 131 -13.41 -9.58 -3.94
CA LEU A 131 -14.01 -8.55 -4.79
C LEU A 131 -12.95 -7.95 -5.72
N ALA A 132 -12.90 -8.39 -6.96
CA ALA A 132 -11.96 -7.91 -7.96
C ALA A 132 -12.47 -6.62 -8.61
N ARG A 133 -11.83 -5.49 -8.26
CA ARG A 133 -12.19 -4.12 -8.68
C ARG A 133 -11.14 -3.45 -9.58
N ALA A 134 -10.00 -4.12 -9.83
CA ALA A 134 -8.94 -3.63 -10.70
C ALA A 134 -8.11 -4.80 -11.24
N THR A 135 -7.84 -4.85 -12.53
CA THR A 135 -6.99 -5.89 -13.14
C THR A 135 -5.52 -5.71 -12.79
N LEU A 136 -5.05 -4.46 -12.68
CA LEU A 136 -3.68 -4.10 -12.32
C LEU A 136 -3.23 -4.69 -10.95
N ALA A 137 -4.17 -4.84 -10.02
CA ALA A 137 -3.91 -5.37 -8.68
C ALA A 137 -4.05 -6.91 -8.58
N LEU A 138 -4.43 -7.57 -9.67
CA LEU A 138 -4.47 -9.03 -9.73
C LEU A 138 -3.06 -9.60 -9.96
N PRO A 139 -2.73 -10.78 -9.38
CA PRO A 139 -1.36 -11.33 -9.46
C PRO A 139 -1.07 -12.10 -10.76
N PHE A 140 -1.84 -11.87 -11.83
CA PHE A 140 -1.72 -12.56 -13.12
C PHE A 140 -2.24 -11.70 -14.28
N GLY A 141 -1.89 -12.10 -15.50
CA GLY A 141 -2.38 -11.51 -16.74
C GLY A 141 -1.53 -10.34 -17.24
N THR A 142 -1.95 -9.75 -18.37
CA THR A 142 -1.21 -8.70 -19.07
C THR A 142 -1.16 -7.37 -18.34
N ASP A 143 -2.19 -7.06 -17.55
CA ASP A 143 -2.28 -5.79 -16.81
C ASP A 143 -1.52 -5.84 -15.49
N CYS A 144 -1.05 -7.04 -15.08
CA CYS A 144 -0.41 -7.25 -13.80
C CYS A 144 0.99 -6.62 -13.74
N ALA A 145 1.23 -5.73 -12.77
CA ALA A 145 2.55 -5.17 -12.53
C ALA A 145 3.47 -6.13 -11.74
N PHE A 146 2.92 -7.01 -10.91
CA PHE A 146 3.67 -7.90 -10.00
C PHE A 146 3.08 -9.32 -10.00
N PRO A 147 3.40 -10.16 -11.00
CA PRO A 147 2.90 -11.53 -11.09
C PRO A 147 3.34 -12.40 -9.90
N SER A 148 2.43 -13.23 -9.38
CA SER A 148 2.72 -14.13 -8.25
C SER A 148 1.84 -15.38 -8.29
N ALA A 149 2.47 -16.55 -8.43
CA ALA A 149 1.78 -17.83 -8.36
C ALA A 149 1.13 -18.07 -7.00
N ALA A 150 1.86 -17.78 -5.91
CA ALA A 150 1.36 -17.96 -4.54
C ALA A 150 0.10 -17.12 -4.25
N LYS A 151 0.06 -15.86 -4.71
CA LYS A 151 -1.13 -15.01 -4.58
C LYS A 151 -2.28 -15.48 -5.47
N THR A 152 -1.98 -16.05 -6.64
CA THR A 152 -2.98 -16.68 -7.50
C THR A 152 -3.59 -17.91 -6.83
N ASP A 153 -2.78 -18.71 -6.14
CA ASP A 153 -3.23 -19.89 -5.39
C ASP A 153 -4.07 -19.49 -4.16
N ALA A 154 -3.77 -18.36 -3.52
CA ALA A 154 -4.63 -17.82 -2.46
C ALA A 154 -6.02 -17.45 -2.99
N LEU A 155 -6.11 -16.84 -4.17
CA LEU A 155 -7.40 -16.55 -4.81
C LEU A 155 -8.20 -17.80 -5.16
N ARG A 156 -7.56 -18.92 -5.51
CA ARG A 156 -8.22 -20.21 -5.77
C ARG A 156 -8.87 -20.80 -4.54
N GLN A 157 -8.42 -20.43 -3.35
CA GLN A 157 -8.97 -20.92 -2.08
C GLN A 157 -10.21 -20.13 -1.63
N CYS A 158 -10.55 -19.02 -2.28
CA CYS A 158 -11.77 -18.28 -1.99
C CYS A 158 -13.01 -19.09 -2.37
N ASN A 159 -14.09 -18.94 -1.59
CA ASN A 159 -15.40 -19.54 -1.91
C ASN A 159 -16.00 -18.92 -3.17
N ALA A 160 -15.72 -17.64 -3.45
CA ALA A 160 -16.03 -16.99 -4.72
C ALA A 160 -15.05 -15.86 -5.03
N VAL A 161 -14.83 -15.64 -6.33
CA VAL A 161 -14.14 -14.46 -6.86
C VAL A 161 -15.11 -13.69 -7.73
N VAL A 162 -15.38 -12.45 -7.38
CA VAL A 162 -16.40 -11.59 -8.02
C VAL A 162 -15.74 -10.45 -8.77
N GLY A 163 -15.91 -10.42 -10.09
CA GLY A 163 -15.48 -9.29 -10.93
C GLY A 163 -16.49 -8.15 -10.88
N VAL A 164 -16.03 -6.91 -10.71
CA VAL A 164 -16.87 -5.70 -10.70
C VAL A 164 -17.56 -5.44 -12.04
N SER A 165 -17.09 -6.05 -13.11
CA SER A 165 -17.63 -6.03 -14.47
C SER A 165 -17.45 -7.41 -15.11
N ARG A 166 -18.15 -7.66 -16.22
CA ARG A 166 -17.93 -8.87 -17.04
C ARG A 166 -16.49 -8.91 -17.53
N TYR A 167 -15.96 -7.77 -17.97
CA TYR A 167 -14.56 -7.66 -18.37
C TYR A 167 -13.60 -8.22 -17.31
N VAL A 168 -13.74 -7.81 -16.05
CA VAL A 168 -12.86 -8.28 -14.95
C VAL A 168 -13.06 -9.77 -14.68
N ALA A 169 -14.30 -10.26 -14.67
CA ALA A 169 -14.58 -11.68 -14.47
C ALA A 169 -13.99 -12.53 -15.62
N ASP A 170 -14.12 -12.09 -16.88
CA ASP A 170 -13.55 -12.75 -18.06
C ASP A 170 -12.02 -12.72 -18.03
N TYR A 171 -11.44 -11.60 -17.62
CA TYR A 171 -9.99 -11.47 -17.44
C TYR A 171 -9.46 -12.50 -16.44
N ILE A 172 -10.10 -12.63 -15.29
CA ILE A 172 -9.72 -13.61 -14.26
C ILE A 172 -9.82 -15.04 -14.80
N ARG A 173 -10.94 -15.40 -15.44
CA ARG A 173 -11.12 -16.72 -16.04
C ARG A 173 -10.05 -17.03 -17.09
N ARG A 174 -9.78 -16.07 -17.96
CA ARG A 174 -8.81 -16.23 -19.06
C ARG A 174 -7.38 -16.42 -18.57
N TRP A 175 -6.93 -15.65 -17.59
CA TRP A 175 -5.51 -15.59 -17.21
C TRP A 175 -5.13 -16.48 -16.03
N SER A 176 -6.09 -16.88 -15.22
CA SER A 176 -5.82 -17.73 -14.03
C SER A 176 -6.57 -19.06 -14.00
N GLY A 177 -7.59 -19.24 -14.85
CA GLY A 177 -8.49 -20.38 -14.80
C GLY A 177 -9.45 -20.39 -13.59
N ILE A 178 -9.43 -19.35 -12.74
CA ILE A 178 -10.31 -19.25 -11.57
C ILE A 178 -11.75 -18.98 -12.05
N PRO A 179 -12.77 -19.71 -11.55
CA PRO A 179 -14.16 -19.53 -11.92
C PRO A 179 -14.73 -18.23 -11.32
N ALA A 180 -14.34 -17.09 -11.84
CA ALA A 180 -14.85 -15.80 -11.40
C ALA A 180 -16.25 -15.54 -11.97
N VAL A 181 -17.10 -14.91 -11.16
CA VAL A 181 -18.46 -14.52 -11.53
C VAL A 181 -18.59 -12.99 -11.62
N HIS A 182 -19.56 -12.52 -12.41
CA HIS A 182 -19.94 -11.12 -12.38
C HIS A 182 -21.33 -10.99 -11.75
N VAL A 183 -21.36 -10.27 -10.63
CA VAL A 183 -22.60 -9.79 -10.00
C VAL A 183 -22.42 -8.31 -9.67
N PRO A 184 -23.51 -7.51 -9.64
CA PRO A 184 -23.40 -6.09 -9.35
C PRO A 184 -22.89 -5.82 -7.93
N ILE A 185 -21.65 -5.37 -7.82
CA ILE A 185 -21.01 -4.96 -6.54
C ILE A 185 -20.62 -3.48 -6.53
N SER A 186 -20.84 -2.76 -7.63
CA SER A 186 -20.61 -1.33 -7.73
C SER A 186 -21.96 -0.62 -7.82
N LEU A 187 -22.57 -0.41 -6.68
CA LEU A 187 -23.84 0.28 -6.55
C LEU A 187 -23.68 1.79 -6.73
N LEU A 188 -24.79 2.48 -6.92
CA LEU A 188 -24.87 3.93 -7.08
C LEU A 188 -25.41 4.55 -5.79
N ASP A 189 -25.13 5.84 -5.60
CA ASP A 189 -25.80 6.60 -4.57
C ASP A 189 -27.32 6.61 -4.85
N PRO A 190 -28.16 6.74 -3.83
CA PRO A 190 -29.61 6.74 -4.01
C PRO A 190 -30.08 7.95 -4.85
N PRO A 191 -31.18 7.82 -5.59
CA PRO A 191 -31.79 8.93 -6.29
C PRO A 191 -32.34 10.01 -5.31
N PRO A 192 -32.63 11.22 -5.75
CA PRO A 192 -32.75 11.65 -7.14
C PRO A 192 -31.41 12.03 -7.80
N TYR A 193 -31.28 11.77 -9.12
CA TYR A 193 -30.14 12.23 -9.89
C TYR A 193 -30.53 13.52 -10.64
N PRO A 194 -29.96 14.69 -10.28
CA PRO A 194 -30.28 15.95 -10.94
C PRO A 194 -29.86 15.92 -12.41
N ASP A 195 -30.62 16.59 -13.26
CA ASP A 195 -30.22 16.83 -14.65
C ASP A 195 -29.30 18.04 -14.71
N LEU A 196 -28.00 17.80 -14.95
CA LEU A 196 -26.94 18.82 -14.93
C LEU A 196 -26.30 19.05 -16.30
N GLY A 197 -26.63 18.22 -17.31
CA GLY A 197 -26.10 18.34 -18.66
C GLY A 197 -26.65 19.59 -19.36
N ARG A 198 -25.80 20.62 -19.49
CA ARG A 198 -26.13 21.87 -20.19
C ARG A 198 -25.05 22.19 -21.21
N PHE A 199 -25.48 22.61 -22.42
CA PHE A 199 -24.54 23.00 -23.47
C PHE A 199 -23.69 24.21 -23.07
N GLU A 200 -24.16 25.06 -22.18
CA GLU A 200 -23.50 26.24 -21.65
C GLU A 200 -22.55 25.96 -20.52
N ASN A 201 -22.51 24.73 -20.00
CA ASN A 201 -21.56 24.39 -18.94
C ASN A 201 -20.13 24.69 -19.37
N GLU A 202 -19.32 25.09 -18.38
CA GLU A 202 -18.08 25.80 -18.59
C GLU A 202 -16.96 24.91 -19.14
N PHE A 203 -16.83 23.66 -18.66
CA PHE A 203 -15.62 22.88 -18.84
C PHE A 203 -15.81 21.56 -19.59
N VAL A 204 -14.77 21.21 -20.33
CA VAL A 204 -14.47 19.83 -20.70
C VAL A 204 -13.61 19.25 -19.59
N THR A 205 -14.12 18.28 -18.84
CA THR A 205 -13.53 17.85 -17.55
C THR A 205 -12.89 16.48 -17.63
N LEU A 206 -11.70 16.34 -17.03
CA LEU A 206 -11.04 15.05 -16.74
C LEU A 206 -10.86 14.91 -15.23
N VAL A 207 -11.40 13.83 -14.64
CA VAL A 207 -11.20 13.48 -13.24
C VAL A 207 -9.99 12.55 -13.12
N ASN A 208 -9.11 12.86 -12.17
CA ASN A 208 -7.84 12.16 -11.94
C ASN A 208 -6.89 12.21 -13.15
N PRO A 209 -6.49 13.40 -13.62
CA PRO A 209 -5.57 13.53 -14.74
C PRO A 209 -4.18 12.96 -14.40
N CYS A 210 -3.90 11.77 -14.88
CA CYS A 210 -2.62 11.08 -14.73
C CYS A 210 -2.34 10.18 -15.94
N ALA A 211 -1.15 9.60 -16.02
CA ALA A 211 -0.69 8.81 -17.17
C ALA A 211 -1.68 7.71 -17.57
N VAL A 212 -2.11 6.86 -16.63
CA VAL A 212 -3.03 5.75 -16.88
C VAL A 212 -4.45 6.20 -17.24
N LYS A 213 -4.84 7.41 -16.84
CA LYS A 213 -6.13 8.03 -17.16
C LYS A 213 -6.11 8.89 -18.42
N GLY A 214 -4.98 8.89 -19.14
CA GLY A 214 -4.85 9.53 -20.45
C GLY A 214 -4.69 11.05 -20.40
N ILE A 215 -3.96 11.57 -19.43
CA ILE A 215 -3.58 12.99 -19.35
C ILE A 215 -2.94 13.47 -20.66
N SER A 216 -2.20 12.61 -21.38
CA SER A 216 -1.57 12.94 -22.67
C SER A 216 -2.60 13.33 -23.71
N ILE A 217 -3.72 12.60 -23.84
CA ILE A 217 -4.84 12.93 -24.74
C ILE A 217 -5.47 14.26 -24.32
N PHE A 218 -5.70 14.43 -23.01
CA PHE A 218 -6.32 15.65 -22.47
C PHE A 218 -5.49 16.92 -22.76
N LEU A 219 -4.18 16.86 -22.53
CA LEU A 219 -3.27 17.99 -22.79
C LEU A 219 -3.14 18.32 -24.28
N GLU A 220 -3.17 17.30 -25.12
CA GLU A 220 -3.14 17.48 -26.59
C GLU A 220 -4.44 18.11 -27.09
N LEU A 221 -5.60 17.68 -26.58
CA LEU A 221 -6.90 18.30 -26.87
C LEU A 221 -6.94 19.77 -26.44
N ALA A 222 -6.44 20.06 -25.24
CA ALA A 222 -6.36 21.43 -24.74
C ALA A 222 -5.47 22.32 -25.63
N GLY A 223 -4.38 21.76 -26.15
CA GLY A 223 -3.51 22.48 -27.11
C GLY A 223 -4.14 22.73 -28.48
N ARG A 224 -4.92 21.76 -29.00
CA ARG A 224 -5.57 21.85 -30.32
C ARG A 224 -6.86 22.66 -30.31
N LEU A 225 -7.50 22.83 -29.16
CA LEU A 225 -8.76 23.54 -29.00
C LEU A 225 -8.61 24.67 -27.97
N PRO A 226 -7.79 25.70 -28.26
CA PRO A 226 -7.47 26.75 -27.29
C PRO A 226 -8.68 27.61 -26.88
N GLN A 227 -9.73 27.63 -27.70
CA GLN A 227 -11.00 28.31 -27.43
C GLN A 227 -11.91 27.56 -26.46
N VAL A 228 -11.61 26.28 -26.16
CA VAL A 228 -12.39 25.45 -25.24
C VAL A 228 -11.75 25.52 -23.86
N ARG A 229 -12.57 25.67 -22.83
CA ARG A 229 -12.10 25.64 -21.43
C ARG A 229 -12.10 24.21 -20.91
N PHE A 230 -11.00 23.81 -20.35
CA PHE A 230 -10.79 22.48 -19.76
C PHE A 230 -10.67 22.55 -18.25
N ALA A 231 -11.06 21.47 -17.56
CA ALA A 231 -10.84 21.33 -16.13
C ALA A 231 -10.22 19.98 -15.79
N GLY A 232 -9.14 20.00 -15.00
CA GLY A 232 -8.58 18.82 -14.36
C GLY A 232 -9.00 18.77 -12.90
N VAL A 233 -9.47 17.61 -12.41
CA VAL A 233 -9.78 17.38 -11.00
C VAL A 233 -8.73 16.41 -10.43
N PRO A 234 -7.63 16.89 -9.83
CA PRO A 234 -6.57 16.05 -9.31
C PRO A 234 -7.07 15.18 -8.15
N THR A 235 -6.82 13.87 -8.22
CA THR A 235 -7.14 12.93 -7.15
C THR A 235 -5.93 11.99 -6.90
N TRP A 236 -6.15 10.75 -6.52
CA TRP A 236 -5.14 9.79 -6.03
C TRP A 236 -3.97 9.51 -6.99
N GLY A 237 -4.15 9.66 -8.30
CA GLY A 237 -3.12 9.31 -9.29
C GLY A 237 -2.39 10.52 -9.90
N THR A 238 -2.86 11.74 -9.64
CA THR A 238 -2.27 12.97 -10.22
C THR A 238 -1.02 13.37 -9.44
N ASN A 239 0.14 13.21 -10.04
CA ASN A 239 1.43 13.55 -9.44
C ASN A 239 1.83 15.02 -9.67
N GLN A 240 3.01 15.43 -9.17
CA GLN A 240 3.49 16.79 -9.28
C GLN A 240 3.78 17.19 -10.75
N ALA A 241 4.34 16.29 -11.54
CA ALA A 241 4.62 16.53 -12.96
C ALA A 241 3.31 16.72 -13.76
N ASP A 242 2.28 15.91 -13.47
CA ASP A 242 0.96 16.06 -14.07
C ASP A 242 0.35 17.44 -13.75
N ARG A 243 0.43 17.86 -12.48
CA ARG A 243 -0.06 19.18 -12.04
C ARG A 243 0.66 20.33 -12.75
N ALA A 244 1.98 20.23 -12.89
CA ALA A 244 2.79 21.22 -13.61
C ALA A 244 2.41 21.28 -15.10
N ALA A 245 2.21 20.12 -15.75
CA ALA A 245 1.82 20.05 -17.16
C ALA A 245 0.41 20.64 -17.41
N LEU A 246 -0.52 20.42 -16.49
CA LEU A 246 -1.87 21.02 -16.53
C LEU A 246 -1.82 22.54 -16.33
N ALA A 247 -1.06 23.00 -15.33
CA ALA A 247 -0.91 24.43 -15.03
C ALA A 247 -0.21 25.21 -16.17
N ALA A 248 0.61 24.56 -16.99
CA ALA A 248 1.28 25.16 -18.14
C ALA A 248 0.31 25.45 -19.33
N ARG A 249 -0.95 24.98 -19.27
CA ARG A 249 -1.95 25.20 -20.31
C ARG A 249 -2.89 26.36 -19.92
N PRO A 250 -2.94 27.47 -20.69
CA PRO A 250 -3.70 28.66 -20.29
C PRO A 250 -5.23 28.45 -20.26
N ASN A 251 -5.74 27.46 -21.01
CA ASN A 251 -7.15 27.11 -21.04
C ASN A 251 -7.53 25.92 -20.14
N VAL A 252 -6.62 25.47 -19.26
CA VAL A 252 -6.88 24.39 -18.29
C VAL A 252 -6.96 24.98 -16.88
N MET A 253 -8.04 24.70 -16.17
CA MET A 253 -8.23 25.03 -14.75
C MET A 253 -8.11 23.76 -13.90
N LEU A 254 -7.45 23.87 -12.75
CA LEU A 254 -7.48 22.82 -11.73
C LEU A 254 -8.64 23.11 -10.78
N LEU A 255 -9.49 22.11 -10.59
CA LEU A 255 -10.60 22.13 -9.64
C LEU A 255 -10.26 21.23 -8.45
N ASP A 256 -10.67 21.63 -7.26
CA ASP A 256 -10.49 20.79 -6.08
C ASP A 256 -11.40 19.56 -6.12
N PRO A 257 -10.93 18.41 -5.60
CA PRO A 257 -11.78 17.25 -5.38
C PRO A 257 -12.93 17.57 -4.43
N VAL A 258 -14.08 16.98 -4.70
CA VAL A 258 -15.31 17.21 -3.91
C VAL A 258 -15.91 15.89 -3.46
N ASP A 259 -16.62 15.90 -2.33
CA ASP A 259 -17.37 14.74 -1.83
C ASP A 259 -18.61 14.45 -2.71
N ASN A 260 -19.29 15.51 -3.15
CA ASN A 260 -20.44 15.40 -4.04
C ASN A 260 -20.04 15.65 -5.50
N VAL A 261 -20.08 14.60 -6.31
CA VAL A 261 -19.73 14.67 -7.74
C VAL A 261 -20.58 15.70 -8.52
N ASP A 262 -21.77 16.04 -8.04
CA ASP A 262 -22.66 17.01 -8.68
C ASP A 262 -22.04 18.41 -8.76
N ASP A 263 -21.15 18.75 -7.81
CA ASP A 263 -20.48 20.06 -7.78
C ASP A 263 -19.46 20.20 -8.94
N ILE A 264 -18.88 19.10 -9.39
CA ILE A 264 -18.05 19.06 -10.61
C ILE A 264 -18.94 18.98 -11.85
N LEU A 265 -19.94 18.08 -11.86
CA LEU A 265 -20.74 17.80 -13.04
C LEU A 265 -21.64 18.96 -13.47
N ARG A 266 -22.09 19.82 -12.54
CA ARG A 266 -22.85 21.04 -12.87
C ARG A 266 -22.06 22.09 -13.66
N ARG A 267 -20.72 22.01 -13.62
CA ARG A 267 -19.80 22.85 -14.39
C ARG A 267 -19.27 22.14 -15.63
N THR A 268 -19.50 20.82 -15.74
CA THR A 268 -18.97 19.97 -16.80
C THR A 268 -19.92 19.96 -18.00
N ARG A 269 -19.44 20.46 -19.14
CA ARG A 269 -20.11 20.38 -20.44
C ARG A 269 -19.95 18.98 -21.04
N VAL A 270 -18.72 18.50 -21.10
CA VAL A 270 -18.37 17.16 -21.59
C VAL A 270 -17.39 16.52 -20.62
N LEU A 271 -17.66 15.28 -20.21
CA LEU A 271 -16.70 14.51 -19.43
C LEU A 271 -15.79 13.72 -20.37
N LEU A 272 -14.47 13.84 -20.18
CA LEU A 272 -13.47 13.01 -20.86
C LEU A 272 -13.03 11.86 -19.96
N VAL A 273 -13.00 10.65 -20.52
CA VAL A 273 -12.47 9.46 -19.86
C VAL A 273 -11.52 8.73 -20.82
N PRO A 274 -10.37 9.37 -21.15
CA PRO A 274 -9.43 8.88 -22.16
C PRO A 274 -8.45 7.84 -21.57
N SER A 275 -8.94 6.96 -20.71
CA SER A 275 -8.11 5.98 -20.01
C SER A 275 -7.31 5.11 -20.96
N LEU A 276 -6.02 4.93 -20.65
CA LEU A 276 -5.09 4.10 -21.43
C LEU A 276 -4.83 2.74 -20.76
N TRP A 277 -5.29 2.55 -19.54
CA TRP A 277 -5.27 1.26 -18.87
C TRP A 277 -6.65 0.58 -18.98
N ALA A 278 -6.68 -0.72 -18.74
CA ALA A 278 -7.93 -1.47 -18.74
C ALA A 278 -8.77 -1.15 -17.48
N GLU A 279 -9.59 -0.11 -17.57
CA GLU A 279 -10.55 0.25 -16.51
C GLU A 279 -11.43 -0.94 -16.15
N ALA A 280 -11.47 -1.29 -14.88
CA ALA A 280 -12.33 -2.38 -14.44
C ALA A 280 -13.82 -2.00 -14.58
N ARG A 281 -14.17 -0.78 -14.15
CA ARG A 281 -15.49 -0.15 -14.30
C ARG A 281 -15.39 1.32 -13.91
N SER A 282 -15.54 2.21 -14.86
CA SER A 282 -15.44 3.64 -14.62
C SER A 282 -16.76 4.20 -14.06
N ARG A 283 -16.85 4.40 -12.72
CA ARG A 283 -18.04 4.93 -12.05
C ARG A 283 -18.44 6.29 -12.57
N ILE A 284 -17.45 7.19 -12.79
CA ILE A 284 -17.70 8.57 -13.21
C ILE A 284 -18.40 8.64 -14.56
N VAL A 285 -18.22 7.65 -15.44
CA VAL A 285 -18.96 7.56 -16.71
C VAL A 285 -20.46 7.46 -16.44
N LEU A 286 -20.87 6.53 -15.59
CA LEU A 286 -22.28 6.31 -15.28
C LEU A 286 -22.85 7.47 -14.46
N GLU A 287 -22.08 8.03 -13.53
CA GLU A 287 -22.47 9.19 -12.71
C GLU A 287 -22.73 10.42 -13.58
N ALA A 288 -21.90 10.67 -14.60
CA ALA A 288 -22.09 11.75 -15.56
C ALA A 288 -23.32 11.50 -16.47
N MET A 289 -23.45 10.28 -17.00
CA MET A 289 -24.59 9.91 -17.83
C MET A 289 -25.93 10.04 -17.10
N LEU A 290 -26.00 9.66 -15.81
CA LEU A 290 -27.17 9.84 -14.96
C LEU A 290 -27.59 11.30 -14.82
N ARG A 291 -26.62 12.22 -14.90
CA ARG A 291 -26.86 13.67 -14.82
C ARG A 291 -27.00 14.33 -16.20
N GLY A 292 -27.09 13.54 -17.26
CA GLY A 292 -27.23 14.05 -18.62
C GLY A 292 -25.96 14.72 -19.17
N VAL A 293 -24.79 14.53 -18.53
CA VAL A 293 -23.52 15.06 -19.04
C VAL A 293 -22.96 14.09 -20.09
N PRO A 294 -22.77 14.53 -21.36
CA PRO A 294 -22.15 13.71 -22.40
C PRO A 294 -20.74 13.26 -22.03
N VAL A 295 -20.41 12.00 -22.39
CA VAL A 295 -19.13 11.38 -22.06
C VAL A 295 -18.43 10.90 -23.33
N ILE A 296 -17.21 11.39 -23.58
CA ILE A 296 -16.27 10.80 -24.55
C ILE A 296 -15.33 9.88 -23.77
N ALA A 297 -15.28 8.62 -24.12
CA ALA A 297 -14.50 7.62 -23.40
C ALA A 297 -13.70 6.72 -24.33
N SER A 298 -12.58 6.18 -23.83
CA SER A 298 -11.79 5.18 -24.53
C SER A 298 -12.47 3.81 -24.53
N ASN A 299 -12.27 3.07 -25.62
CA ASN A 299 -12.78 1.70 -25.79
C ASN A 299 -11.80 0.69 -25.16
N VAL A 300 -11.67 0.69 -23.81
CA VAL A 300 -10.78 -0.20 -23.08
C VAL A 300 -11.45 -0.79 -21.84
N GLY A 301 -11.06 -2.01 -21.49
CA GLY A 301 -11.52 -2.67 -20.27
C GLY A 301 -13.03 -2.76 -20.15
N GLY A 302 -13.56 -2.42 -18.99
CA GLY A 302 -14.98 -2.40 -18.67
C GLY A 302 -15.70 -1.08 -19.03
N ILE A 303 -15.06 -0.11 -19.70
CA ILE A 303 -15.71 1.14 -20.13
C ILE A 303 -16.86 0.89 -21.11
N PRO A 304 -16.73 0.01 -22.12
CA PRO A 304 -17.85 -0.30 -23.02
C PRO A 304 -19.12 -0.76 -22.29
N GLU A 305 -18.97 -1.54 -21.22
CA GLU A 305 -20.12 -2.01 -20.44
C GLU A 305 -20.87 -0.87 -19.75
N VAL A 306 -20.14 0.12 -19.22
CA VAL A 306 -20.74 1.24 -18.48
C VAL A 306 -21.22 2.35 -19.38
N LYS A 307 -20.77 2.41 -20.64
CA LYS A 307 -21.28 3.32 -21.69
C LYS A 307 -22.65 2.91 -22.22
N LEU A 308 -23.14 1.70 -21.93
CA LEU A 308 -24.51 1.24 -22.20
C LEU A 308 -24.94 1.35 -23.67
N GLY A 309 -24.01 1.25 -24.63
CA GLY A 309 -24.27 1.40 -26.04
C GLY A 309 -24.44 2.86 -26.53
N VAL A 310 -24.17 3.84 -25.68
CA VAL A 310 -24.18 5.26 -26.05
C VAL A 310 -22.92 5.63 -26.82
N ASP A 311 -23.02 6.44 -27.83
CA ASP A 311 -21.92 6.88 -28.70
C ASP A 311 -20.74 7.49 -27.97
N TYR A 312 -19.62 7.68 -28.69
CA TYR A 312 -18.34 8.21 -28.24
C TYR A 312 -17.53 7.25 -27.36
N LEU A 313 -17.44 5.99 -27.82
CA LEU A 313 -16.36 5.07 -27.45
C LEU A 313 -15.27 5.16 -28.53
N LEU A 314 -14.14 5.77 -28.18
CA LEU A 314 -13.05 6.04 -29.12
C LEU A 314 -11.89 5.06 -28.94
N PRO A 315 -11.22 4.65 -30.02
CA PRO A 315 -10.07 3.77 -29.95
C PRO A 315 -8.89 4.49 -29.28
N VAL A 316 -8.11 3.73 -28.53
CA VAL A 316 -6.81 4.14 -27.98
C VAL A 316 -5.81 2.99 -28.12
N ARG A 317 -4.53 3.32 -28.08
CA ARG A 317 -3.46 2.33 -27.86
C ARG A 317 -3.31 2.17 -26.35
N PRO A 318 -3.67 1.01 -25.76
CA PRO A 318 -3.60 0.83 -24.32
C PRO A 318 -2.15 0.72 -23.84
N ILE A 319 -1.93 0.95 -22.55
CA ILE A 319 -0.67 0.66 -21.89
C ILE A 319 -0.50 -0.87 -21.84
N GLU A 320 0.61 -1.36 -22.39
CA GLU A 320 0.96 -2.78 -22.42
C GLU A 320 2.05 -3.15 -21.41
N LYS A 321 2.80 -2.15 -20.93
CA LYS A 321 3.92 -2.37 -20.03
C LYS A 321 3.94 -1.38 -18.89
N TYR A 322 4.22 -1.92 -17.71
CA TYR A 322 4.51 -1.16 -16.51
C TYR A 322 5.94 -1.43 -16.08
N ARG A 323 6.62 -0.38 -15.62
CA ARG A 323 7.94 -0.52 -15.03
C ARG A 323 7.82 -1.05 -13.60
N SER A 324 8.86 -1.66 -13.07
CA SER A 324 8.90 -2.12 -11.67
C SER A 324 8.97 -0.97 -10.65
N GLN A 325 8.96 0.28 -11.12
CA GLN A 325 8.98 1.49 -10.30
C GLN A 325 7.59 1.99 -10.03
N MET A 326 7.39 2.56 -8.85
CA MET A 326 6.18 3.29 -8.47
C MET A 326 6.48 4.79 -8.50
N ASP A 327 5.51 5.60 -8.91
CA ASP A 327 5.60 7.05 -8.76
C ASP A 327 5.37 7.49 -7.30
N GLU A 328 5.42 8.79 -7.05
CA GLU A 328 5.20 9.38 -5.72
C GLU A 328 3.80 9.11 -5.16
N GLN A 329 2.83 8.81 -6.04
CA GLN A 329 1.46 8.43 -5.70
C GLN A 329 1.29 6.91 -5.54
N MET A 330 2.38 6.12 -5.64
CA MET A 330 2.37 4.66 -5.60
C MET A 330 1.56 4.04 -6.74
N VAL A 331 1.53 4.70 -7.89
CA VAL A 331 1.01 4.16 -9.15
C VAL A 331 2.17 3.58 -9.94
N PRO A 332 2.06 2.36 -10.51
CA PRO A 332 3.10 1.82 -11.37
C PRO A 332 3.39 2.74 -12.55
N VAL A 333 4.67 3.06 -12.77
CA VAL A 333 5.09 3.89 -13.90
C VAL A 333 4.80 3.13 -15.20
N ALA A 334 4.01 3.74 -16.09
CA ALA A 334 3.58 3.14 -17.34
C ALA A 334 4.42 3.63 -18.52
N ASP A 335 4.69 2.74 -19.47
CA ASP A 335 5.19 3.13 -20.79
C ASP A 335 3.99 3.57 -21.65
N VAL A 336 3.75 4.89 -21.72
CA VAL A 336 2.58 5.48 -22.36
C VAL A 336 2.80 5.53 -23.89
N PRO A 337 2.00 4.80 -24.70
CA PRO A 337 2.14 4.83 -26.15
C PRO A 337 1.59 6.13 -26.76
N ALA A 338 2.16 6.55 -27.89
CA ALA A 338 1.63 7.66 -28.66
C ALA A 338 0.20 7.37 -29.16
N GLN A 339 -0.69 8.36 -29.03
CA GLN A 339 -2.11 8.23 -29.37
C GLN A 339 -2.47 8.92 -30.69
N ASP A 340 -3.45 8.38 -31.40
CA ASP A 340 -4.12 9.13 -32.47
C ASP A 340 -5.18 10.06 -31.86
N ILE A 341 -4.94 11.35 -31.97
CA ILE A 341 -5.80 12.38 -31.39
C ILE A 341 -6.93 12.82 -32.36
N GLY A 342 -6.83 12.52 -33.65
CA GLY A 342 -7.79 12.93 -34.66
C GLY A 342 -9.24 12.66 -34.25
N PRO A 343 -9.63 11.41 -33.98
CA PRO A 343 -11.01 11.06 -33.58
C PRO A 343 -11.48 11.79 -32.32
N TRP A 344 -10.57 12.07 -31.37
CA TRP A 344 -10.90 12.78 -30.13
C TRP A 344 -11.16 14.26 -30.37
N VAL A 345 -10.40 14.90 -31.27
CA VAL A 345 -10.61 16.30 -31.66
C VAL A 345 -11.96 16.45 -32.38
N GLU A 346 -12.26 15.59 -33.36
CA GLU A 346 -13.51 15.60 -34.12
C GLU A 346 -14.73 15.41 -33.20
N ALA A 347 -14.69 14.42 -32.33
CA ALA A 347 -15.74 14.12 -31.36
C ALA A 347 -16.00 15.30 -30.43
N LEU A 348 -14.93 15.85 -29.84
CA LEU A 348 -15.05 16.98 -28.92
C LEU A 348 -15.50 18.26 -29.64
N ALA A 349 -14.92 18.58 -30.81
CA ALA A 349 -15.29 19.75 -31.59
C ALA A 349 -16.80 19.73 -31.95
N ARG A 350 -17.32 18.57 -32.34
CA ARG A 350 -18.74 18.41 -32.62
C ARG A 350 -19.62 18.67 -31.40
N LEU A 351 -19.28 18.09 -30.23
CA LEU A 351 -20.05 18.25 -29.00
C LEU A 351 -20.02 19.66 -28.43
N VAL A 352 -18.96 20.44 -28.70
CA VAL A 352 -18.88 21.82 -28.21
C VAL A 352 -19.39 22.87 -29.24
N SER A 353 -19.71 22.48 -30.47
CA SER A 353 -20.21 23.39 -31.50
C SER A 353 -21.66 23.12 -31.92
N ASP A 354 -22.12 21.87 -31.85
CA ASP A 354 -23.46 21.46 -32.29
C ASP A 354 -24.38 21.23 -31.07
N ARG A 355 -25.15 22.24 -30.72
CA ARG A 355 -26.12 22.19 -29.60
C ARG A 355 -27.15 21.06 -29.79
N ALA A 356 -27.70 20.92 -30.98
CA ALA A 356 -28.76 19.94 -31.21
C ALA A 356 -28.24 18.50 -30.99
N HIS A 357 -27.03 18.24 -31.47
CA HIS A 357 -26.35 16.97 -31.26
C HIS A 357 -26.00 16.75 -29.79
N TYR A 358 -25.50 17.78 -29.11
CA TYR A 358 -25.24 17.73 -27.66
C TYR A 358 -26.49 17.35 -26.86
N ASP A 359 -27.60 18.05 -27.08
CA ASP A 359 -28.87 17.84 -26.37
C ASP A 359 -29.44 16.44 -26.64
N ALA A 360 -29.33 15.95 -27.89
CA ALA A 360 -29.74 14.59 -28.23
C ALA A 360 -28.91 13.53 -27.48
N LEU A 361 -27.59 13.69 -27.46
CA LEU A 361 -26.68 12.77 -26.75
C LEU A 361 -26.88 12.83 -25.23
N SER A 362 -27.06 14.02 -24.66
CA SER A 362 -27.36 14.22 -23.24
C SER A 362 -28.60 13.43 -22.83
N ARG A 363 -29.73 13.59 -23.58
CA ARG A 363 -30.98 12.86 -23.30
C ARG A 363 -30.83 11.35 -23.45
N SER A 364 -30.20 10.86 -24.52
CA SER A 364 -30.01 9.42 -24.74
C SER A 364 -29.10 8.80 -23.66
N SER A 365 -28.02 9.49 -23.28
CA SER A 365 -27.11 9.09 -22.20
C SER A 365 -27.85 8.96 -20.87
N ARG A 366 -28.62 9.98 -20.52
CA ARG A 366 -29.40 10.00 -19.27
C ARG A 366 -30.46 8.90 -19.25
N GLN A 367 -31.19 8.72 -20.33
CA GLN A 367 -32.21 7.67 -20.45
C GLN A 367 -31.61 6.27 -20.27
N ALA A 368 -30.50 5.97 -20.94
CA ALA A 368 -29.81 4.69 -20.82
C ALA A 368 -29.31 4.44 -19.40
N ALA A 369 -28.73 5.47 -18.78
CA ALA A 369 -28.19 5.38 -17.42
C ALA A 369 -29.30 5.22 -16.36
N LEU A 370 -30.42 5.93 -16.46
CA LEU A 370 -31.57 5.77 -15.57
C LEU A 370 -32.20 4.38 -15.70
N ALA A 371 -32.36 3.87 -16.92
CA ALA A 371 -32.86 2.51 -17.15
C ALA A 371 -31.91 1.43 -16.58
N TYR A 372 -30.61 1.68 -16.62
CA TYR A 372 -29.63 0.81 -15.96
C TYR A 372 -29.72 0.91 -14.44
N ALA A 373 -29.73 2.11 -13.87
CA ALA A 373 -29.80 2.35 -12.43
C ALA A 373 -31.06 1.70 -11.80
N ALA A 374 -32.21 1.77 -12.49
CA ALA A 374 -33.46 1.15 -12.02
C ALA A 374 -33.40 -0.40 -11.90
N ARG A 375 -32.45 -1.04 -12.58
CA ARG A 375 -32.24 -2.50 -12.55
C ARG A 375 -31.07 -2.90 -11.67
N LEU A 376 -30.32 -1.92 -11.17
CA LEU A 376 -29.16 -2.19 -10.33
C LEU A 376 -29.62 -2.51 -8.91
N SER A 377 -29.35 -3.73 -8.46
CA SER A 377 -29.74 -4.24 -7.14
C SER A 377 -28.58 -4.99 -6.49
N VAL A 378 -28.56 -5.03 -5.16
CA VAL A 378 -27.63 -5.84 -4.36
C VAL A 378 -28.07 -7.30 -4.27
N GLU A 379 -29.31 -7.62 -4.60
CA GLU A 379 -29.92 -8.96 -4.46
C GLU A 379 -29.12 -10.09 -5.13
N PRO A 380 -28.55 -9.94 -6.35
CA PRO A 380 -27.74 -10.99 -6.93
C PRO A 380 -26.48 -11.29 -6.12
N PHE A 381 -25.90 -10.28 -5.46
CA PHE A 381 -24.76 -10.47 -4.58
C PHE A 381 -25.16 -11.10 -3.24
N GLU A 382 -26.28 -10.68 -2.66
CA GLU A 382 -26.87 -11.28 -1.47
C GLU A 382 -27.16 -12.78 -1.69
N SER A 383 -27.77 -13.14 -2.82
CA SER A 383 -28.05 -14.54 -3.19
C SER A 383 -26.77 -15.37 -3.32
N LEU A 384 -25.70 -14.79 -3.86
CA LEU A 384 -24.38 -15.42 -3.91
C LEU A 384 -23.84 -15.69 -2.49
N LEU A 385 -23.94 -14.72 -1.58
CA LEU A 385 -23.50 -14.88 -0.19
C LEU A 385 -24.30 -15.93 0.55
N GLU A 386 -25.63 -16.02 0.33
CA GLU A 386 -26.47 -17.06 0.91
C GLU A 386 -26.10 -18.45 0.41
N THR A 387 -25.83 -18.61 -0.87
CA THR A 387 -25.34 -19.88 -1.44
C THR A 387 -24.04 -20.30 -0.76
N ILE A 388 -23.06 -19.39 -0.63
CA ILE A 388 -21.78 -19.66 0.03
C ILE A 388 -21.98 -20.03 1.52
N ARG A 389 -22.93 -19.42 2.19
CA ARG A 389 -23.25 -19.71 3.60
C ARG A 389 -23.87 -21.09 3.79
N THR A 390 -24.75 -21.49 2.88
CA THR A 390 -25.50 -22.76 2.97
C THR A 390 -24.77 -23.95 2.38
N ASP A 391 -23.81 -23.71 1.48
CA ASP A 391 -22.92 -24.76 1.00
C ASP A 391 -22.23 -25.38 2.22
N VAL A 392 -22.62 -26.61 2.51
CA VAL A 392 -21.87 -27.49 3.44
C VAL A 392 -20.45 -27.45 2.90
N PRO A 393 -19.42 -27.16 3.74
CA PRO A 393 -18.05 -27.21 3.27
C PRO A 393 -17.89 -28.55 2.57
N ALA A 394 -17.68 -28.56 1.27
CA ALA A 394 -17.29 -29.76 0.55
C ALA A 394 -16.20 -30.36 1.43
N SER A 395 -16.44 -31.56 1.93
CA SER A 395 -15.43 -32.29 2.72
C SER A 395 -14.13 -32.05 2.03
N PRO A 396 -13.07 -31.60 2.73
CA PRO A 396 -11.88 -31.11 2.09
C PRO A 396 -11.40 -32.17 1.14
N VAL A 397 -11.69 -31.99 -0.15
CA VAL A 397 -11.17 -32.77 -1.27
C VAL A 397 -9.79 -32.18 -1.57
N HIS A 398 -9.06 -32.22 -0.63
CA HIS A 398 -7.73 -32.41 -0.23
C HIS A 398 -7.81 -32.46 1.28
N ALA A 399 -7.97 -33.62 1.84
CA ALA A 399 -7.26 -33.92 3.05
C ALA A 399 -5.89 -33.31 2.76
N ALA A 400 -5.63 -32.15 3.37
CA ALA A 400 -4.33 -31.55 3.31
C ALA A 400 -3.43 -32.70 3.62
N ARG A 401 -2.64 -33.14 2.65
CA ARG A 401 -1.53 -34.07 2.88
C ARG A 401 -0.92 -33.51 4.13
N ALA A 402 -1.06 -34.24 5.24
CA ALA A 402 -0.76 -33.73 6.57
C ALA A 402 0.55 -32.99 6.43
N PRO A 403 0.63 -31.71 6.77
CA PRO A 403 1.77 -30.86 6.42
C PRO A 403 2.97 -31.72 6.78
N GLU A 404 3.88 -31.92 5.84
CA GLU A 404 5.04 -32.77 6.11
C GLU A 404 5.57 -32.30 7.45
N PRO A 405 5.74 -33.18 8.44
CA PRO A 405 6.02 -32.75 9.80
C PRO A 405 7.15 -31.75 9.76
N SER A 406 6.91 -30.58 10.32
CA SER A 406 7.90 -29.50 10.32
C SER A 406 9.25 -30.06 10.81
N PRO A 407 10.40 -29.47 10.47
CA PRO A 407 11.68 -29.92 11.01
C PRO A 407 11.64 -30.13 12.52
N LEU A 408 10.79 -29.38 13.24
CA LEU A 408 10.50 -29.54 14.67
C LEU A 408 9.71 -30.82 15.00
N GLU A 409 8.76 -31.23 14.15
CA GLU A 409 7.96 -32.45 14.33
C GLU A 409 8.71 -33.72 13.94
N ARG A 410 9.79 -33.60 13.13
CA ARG A 410 10.74 -34.68 12.83
C ARG A 410 11.73 -34.97 13.96
N LEU A 411 11.80 -34.09 14.98
CA LEU A 411 12.59 -34.32 16.16
C LEU A 411 11.90 -35.33 17.11
N SER A 412 12.68 -36.19 17.77
CA SER A 412 12.14 -37.08 18.81
C SER A 412 11.46 -36.26 19.92
N PRO A 413 10.47 -36.83 20.64
CA PRO A 413 9.80 -36.14 21.75
C PRO A 413 10.77 -35.52 22.76
N ASP A 414 11.88 -36.21 23.08
CA ASP A 414 12.90 -35.73 24.00
C ASP A 414 13.70 -34.53 23.43
N ARG A 415 14.03 -34.58 22.15
CA ARG A 415 14.67 -33.44 21.47
C ARG A 415 13.74 -32.24 21.31
N ARG A 416 12.42 -32.46 21.05
CA ARG A 416 11.41 -31.41 21.07
C ARG A 416 11.26 -30.80 22.47
N LYS A 417 11.22 -31.63 23.51
CA LYS A 417 11.15 -31.19 24.92
C LYS A 417 12.41 -30.41 25.31
N LEU A 418 13.59 -30.88 24.90
CA LEU A 418 14.87 -30.18 25.17
C LEU A 418 14.95 -28.84 24.43
N LEU A 419 14.49 -28.80 23.18
CA LEU A 419 14.42 -27.56 22.39
C LEU A 419 13.36 -26.60 22.95
N SER A 420 12.19 -27.11 23.34
CA SER A 420 11.15 -26.34 24.01
C SER A 420 11.63 -25.79 25.37
N LEU A 421 12.34 -26.57 26.15
CA LEU A 421 12.93 -26.12 27.41
C LEU A 421 14.05 -25.09 27.20
N ARG A 422 14.87 -25.25 26.15
CA ARG A 422 15.87 -24.24 25.76
C ARG A 422 15.20 -22.95 25.26
N LEU A 423 14.17 -23.05 24.40
CA LEU A 423 13.40 -21.91 23.93
C LEU A 423 12.66 -21.25 25.11
N HIS A 424 12.08 -22.03 26.01
CA HIS A 424 11.40 -21.52 27.21
C HIS A 424 12.39 -20.82 28.18
N LYS A 425 13.61 -21.35 28.30
CA LYS A 425 14.67 -20.73 29.12
C LYS A 425 15.23 -19.43 28.48
N ILE A 426 15.15 -19.31 27.12
CA ILE A 426 15.65 -18.17 26.36
C ILE A 426 14.57 -17.11 26.17
N PHE A 427 13.31 -17.51 25.97
CA PHE A 427 12.22 -16.61 25.47
C PHE A 427 11.04 -16.43 26.44
N GLY A 428 11.05 -17.07 27.63
CA GLY A 428 9.94 -16.99 28.60
C GLY A 428 8.65 -17.72 28.11
N ALA A 429 7.58 -17.61 28.83
CA ALA A 429 6.40 -18.47 28.81
C ALA A 429 5.45 -18.37 27.59
N ALA A 430 5.85 -17.88 26.44
CA ALA A 430 5.03 -17.93 25.23
C ALA A 430 5.79 -18.63 24.10
N PRO A 431 5.21 -19.58 23.36
CA PRO A 431 5.76 -20.06 22.10
C PRO A 431 5.63 -18.92 21.10
N GLY A 432 6.52 -17.93 21.17
CA GLY A 432 6.43 -16.70 20.43
C GLY A 432 7.56 -16.53 19.43
N THR A 433 7.26 -15.85 18.38
CA THR A 433 8.20 -15.33 17.42
C THR A 433 9.12 -14.30 18.07
N LEU A 434 10.44 -14.45 17.87
CA LEU A 434 11.42 -13.40 18.17
C LEU A 434 11.20 -12.24 17.19
N ARG A 435 10.96 -11.04 17.70
CA ARG A 435 10.80 -9.85 16.86
C ARG A 435 12.15 -9.24 16.53
N LEU A 436 12.54 -9.26 15.27
CA LEU A 436 13.77 -8.65 14.78
C LEU A 436 13.49 -7.23 14.27
N PHE A 437 13.78 -6.22 15.08
CA PHE A 437 13.69 -4.82 14.66
C PHE A 437 14.89 -4.45 13.81
N CYS A 438 14.63 -4.05 12.54
CA CYS A 438 15.66 -3.74 11.56
C CYS A 438 15.75 -2.22 11.32
N PHE A 439 16.89 -1.62 11.68
CA PHE A 439 17.17 -0.18 11.56
C PHE A 439 18.00 0.08 10.29
N PRO A 440 17.48 0.88 9.33
CA PRO A 440 18.14 1.09 8.05
C PRO A 440 19.35 2.04 8.13
N HIS A 441 20.18 1.96 7.11
CA HIS A 441 21.21 2.95 6.83
C HIS A 441 20.61 4.32 6.45
N ALA A 442 21.44 5.38 6.41
CA ALA A 442 21.03 6.72 5.97
C ALA A 442 20.44 6.66 4.56
N GLY A 443 19.26 7.22 4.37
CA GLY A 443 18.50 7.16 3.13
C GLY A 443 17.84 5.81 2.84
N GLY A 444 18.07 4.81 3.68
CA GLY A 444 17.42 3.51 3.59
C GLY A 444 16.02 3.52 4.18
N GLY A 445 15.10 2.81 3.54
CA GLY A 445 13.75 2.57 4.06
C GLY A 445 13.57 1.16 4.59
N GLY A 446 12.45 0.92 5.28
CA GLY A 446 12.05 -0.43 5.71
C GLY A 446 11.91 -1.43 4.56
N ALA A 447 11.77 -0.94 3.33
CA ALA A 447 11.66 -1.77 2.13
C ALA A 447 12.87 -2.71 1.92
N SER A 448 14.06 -2.30 2.36
CA SER A 448 15.30 -3.09 2.25
C SER A 448 15.25 -4.43 3.01
N TYR A 449 14.28 -4.60 3.92
CA TYR A 449 14.19 -5.78 4.81
C TYR A 449 12.93 -6.63 4.56
N TYR A 450 12.04 -6.25 3.65
CA TYR A 450 10.76 -6.96 3.47
C TYR A 450 10.90 -8.39 2.96
N ASN A 451 11.88 -8.65 2.09
CA ASN A 451 12.14 -10.00 1.58
C ASN A 451 12.88 -10.91 2.59
N TRP A 452 13.40 -10.37 3.68
CA TRP A 452 14.11 -11.17 4.69
C TRP A 452 13.20 -12.18 5.38
N GLN A 453 11.92 -11.86 5.52
CA GLN A 453 10.95 -12.77 6.14
C GLN A 453 10.82 -14.11 5.40
N GLU A 454 11.08 -14.12 4.09
CA GLU A 454 11.02 -15.33 3.26
C GLU A 454 12.23 -16.25 3.47
N HIS A 455 13.34 -15.70 3.96
CA HIS A 455 14.62 -16.39 4.13
C HIS A 455 14.99 -16.66 5.59
N LEU A 456 14.28 -16.04 6.53
CA LEU A 456 14.48 -16.28 7.95
C LEU A 456 13.47 -17.31 8.50
N PRO A 457 13.85 -18.07 9.54
CA PRO A 457 12.94 -19.05 10.14
C PRO A 457 11.61 -18.44 10.60
N ALA A 458 10.53 -19.21 10.55
CA ALA A 458 9.18 -18.75 10.90
C ALA A 458 9.04 -18.22 12.34
N TRP A 459 9.98 -18.57 13.24
CA TRP A 459 10.03 -18.04 14.60
C TRP A 459 10.68 -16.66 14.71
N VAL A 460 11.23 -16.09 13.62
CA VAL A 460 11.72 -14.72 13.54
C VAL A 460 10.70 -13.87 12.80
N ALA A 461 10.16 -12.84 13.46
CA ALA A 461 9.29 -11.86 12.83
C ALA A 461 10.09 -10.60 12.48
N VAL A 462 10.35 -10.37 11.21
CA VAL A 462 11.08 -9.18 10.74
C VAL A 462 10.21 -7.94 10.91
N ALA A 463 10.72 -6.94 11.61
CA ALA A 463 10.05 -5.67 11.90
C ALA A 463 10.90 -4.49 11.36
N PRO A 464 10.79 -4.13 10.07
CA PRO A 464 11.51 -3.00 9.51
C PRO A 464 11.10 -1.70 10.19
N MET A 465 12.09 -0.96 10.71
CA MET A 465 11.86 0.31 11.38
C MET A 465 11.91 1.46 10.41
N ARG A 466 11.00 2.42 10.58
CA ARG A 466 11.04 3.69 9.87
C ARG A 466 11.79 4.70 10.73
N MET A 467 12.84 5.29 10.17
CA MET A 467 13.57 6.34 10.87
C MET A 467 12.70 7.59 11.04
N PRO A 468 12.56 8.11 12.27
CA PRO A 468 11.86 9.38 12.48
C PRO A 468 12.71 10.53 11.93
N ARG A 469 12.06 11.51 11.29
CA ARG A 469 12.75 12.73 10.82
C ARG A 469 13.17 13.57 12.03
N ARG A 470 14.42 13.46 12.42
CA ARG A 470 15.08 14.21 13.50
C ARG A 470 16.49 14.57 13.05
N SER A 471 16.99 15.69 13.54
CA SER A 471 18.33 16.18 13.20
C SER A 471 19.44 15.64 14.11
N ASP A 472 19.09 14.89 15.17
CA ASP A 472 20.04 14.40 16.17
C ASP A 472 19.72 12.96 16.63
N MET A 473 20.74 12.28 17.15
CA MET A 473 20.66 10.90 17.62
C MET A 473 19.71 10.75 18.81
N ALA A 474 19.74 11.66 19.77
CA ALA A 474 18.96 11.54 21.01
C ALA A 474 17.45 11.62 20.72
N GLY A 475 17.02 12.60 19.90
CA GLY A 475 15.62 12.73 19.46
C GLY A 475 15.16 11.56 18.60
N THR A 476 16.04 11.03 17.74
CA THR A 476 15.76 9.83 16.92
C THR A 476 15.51 8.63 17.80
N VAL A 477 16.40 8.35 18.74
CA VAL A 477 16.34 7.19 19.64
C VAL A 477 15.17 7.29 20.63
N ALA A 478 14.86 8.51 21.12
CA ALA A 478 13.69 8.72 21.98
C ALA A 478 12.39 8.41 21.28
N ALA A 479 12.20 8.93 20.06
CA ALA A 479 11.00 8.68 19.26
C ALA A 479 10.84 7.20 18.87
N LEU A 480 11.94 6.50 18.56
CA LEU A 480 11.94 5.05 18.32
C LEU A 480 11.54 4.28 19.57
N CYS A 481 12.14 4.62 20.72
CA CYS A 481 11.83 4.00 22.01
C CYS A 481 10.33 4.11 22.33
N ASP A 482 9.74 5.30 22.16
CA ASP A 482 8.32 5.53 22.43
C ASP A 482 7.43 4.74 21.47
N SER A 483 7.82 4.62 20.19
CA SER A 483 7.07 3.82 19.19
C SER A 483 7.13 2.32 19.44
N MET A 484 8.15 1.84 20.15
CA MET A 484 8.38 0.42 20.43
C MET A 484 7.77 -0.07 21.74
N GLN A 485 7.29 0.82 22.60
CA GLN A 485 6.72 0.47 23.92
C GLN A 485 5.72 -0.69 23.88
N PRO A 486 4.77 -0.77 22.91
CA PRO A 486 3.80 -1.86 22.86
C PRO A 486 4.42 -3.24 22.60
N TYR A 487 5.68 -3.30 22.16
CA TYR A 487 6.33 -4.55 21.73
C TYR A 487 7.44 -5.03 22.68
N LEU A 488 7.85 -4.22 23.65
CA LEU A 488 8.96 -4.53 24.54
C LEU A 488 8.67 -5.65 25.55
N HIS A 489 7.42 -6.08 25.69
CA HIS A 489 7.01 -7.20 26.53
C HIS A 489 7.19 -8.58 25.87
N GLN A 490 7.52 -8.62 24.59
CA GLN A 490 7.79 -9.84 23.82
C GLN A 490 9.31 -9.99 23.60
N PRO A 491 9.82 -11.21 23.36
CA PRO A 491 11.21 -11.40 22.96
C PRO A 491 11.54 -10.63 21.68
N PHE A 492 12.60 -9.82 21.72
CA PHE A 492 13.03 -9.05 20.55
C PHE A 492 14.56 -9.00 20.42
N ALA A 493 15.02 -8.78 19.19
CA ALA A 493 16.41 -8.52 18.85
C ALA A 493 16.49 -7.27 17.96
N PHE A 494 17.66 -6.66 17.95
CA PHE A 494 17.95 -5.49 17.10
C PHE A 494 18.93 -5.88 16.00
N PHE A 495 18.63 -5.46 14.80
CA PHE A 495 19.55 -5.43 13.67
C PHE A 495 19.67 -4.00 13.16
N GLY A 496 20.89 -3.48 13.06
CA GLY A 496 21.13 -2.16 12.46
C GLY A 496 22.26 -2.21 11.44
N HIS A 497 22.07 -1.53 10.29
CA HIS A 497 23.11 -1.41 9.28
C HIS A 497 23.60 0.04 9.14
N SER A 498 24.93 0.23 9.15
CA SER A 498 25.56 1.54 9.03
C SER A 498 25.07 2.53 10.12
N MET A 499 24.43 3.64 9.76
CA MET A 499 23.77 4.54 10.73
C MET A 499 22.80 3.79 11.63
N GLY A 500 22.03 2.86 11.10
CA GLY A 500 21.07 2.06 11.86
C GLY A 500 21.71 1.23 12.97
N ALA A 501 22.97 0.83 12.85
CA ALA A 501 23.70 0.14 13.91
C ALA A 501 23.98 1.05 15.11
N ALA A 502 24.37 2.30 14.88
CA ALA A 502 24.55 3.28 15.94
C ALA A 502 23.21 3.61 16.63
N VAL A 503 22.13 3.76 15.84
CA VAL A 503 20.79 3.98 16.38
C VAL A 503 20.33 2.81 17.23
N ALA A 504 20.48 1.58 16.75
CA ALA A 504 20.13 0.37 17.51
C ALA A 504 20.90 0.24 18.84
N PHE A 505 22.19 0.57 18.81
CA PHE A 505 23.04 0.58 20.00
C PHE A 505 22.62 1.65 21.02
N GLU A 506 22.41 2.90 20.58
CA GLU A 506 21.97 3.97 21.47
C GLU A 506 20.54 3.73 22.01
N LEU A 507 19.71 3.08 21.22
CA LEU A 507 18.36 2.67 21.65
C LEU A 507 18.46 1.59 22.76
N ALA A 508 19.33 0.61 22.63
CA ALA A 508 19.56 -0.38 23.68
C ALA A 508 20.08 0.29 24.98
N ARG A 509 20.96 1.28 24.85
CA ARG A 509 21.44 2.09 26.00
C ARG A 509 20.29 2.92 26.61
N LEU A 510 19.43 3.51 25.83
CA LEU A 510 18.25 4.24 26.33
C LEU A 510 17.27 3.30 27.06
N LEU A 511 17.01 2.11 26.51
CA LEU A 511 16.18 1.09 27.18
C LEU A 511 16.75 0.74 28.54
N ARG A 512 18.08 0.51 28.66
CA ARG A 512 18.77 0.29 29.91
C ARG A 512 18.58 1.46 30.90
N ARG A 513 18.82 2.70 30.46
CA ARG A 513 18.60 3.91 31.28
C ARG A 513 17.16 4.02 31.79
N ARG A 514 16.18 3.62 30.96
CA ARG A 514 14.76 3.61 31.33
C ARG A 514 14.33 2.36 32.11
N ARG A 515 15.27 1.45 32.43
CA ARG A 515 15.00 0.16 33.10
C ARG A 515 13.96 -0.69 32.36
N GLN A 516 13.99 -0.65 31.06
CA GLN A 516 13.14 -1.43 30.16
C GLN A 516 13.86 -2.70 29.71
N PRO A 517 13.12 -3.70 29.19
CA PRO A 517 13.74 -4.91 28.63
C PRO A 517 14.78 -4.58 27.56
N LEU A 518 15.91 -5.29 27.60
CA LEU A 518 16.96 -5.19 26.59
C LEU A 518 16.71 -6.21 25.46
N PRO A 519 17.25 -5.97 24.26
CA PRO A 519 17.18 -6.95 23.18
C PRO A 519 17.93 -8.21 23.57
N HIS A 520 17.41 -9.39 23.22
CA HIS A 520 18.11 -10.67 23.37
C HIS A 520 19.43 -10.70 22.64
N MET A 521 19.54 -9.93 21.57
CA MET A 521 20.74 -9.76 20.76
C MET A 521 20.71 -8.42 20.03
N LEU A 522 21.87 -7.77 19.96
CA LEU A 522 22.14 -6.62 19.12
C LEU A 522 23.08 -7.04 17.98
N VAL A 523 22.59 -6.97 16.74
CA VAL A 523 23.38 -7.21 15.54
C VAL A 523 23.74 -5.86 14.92
N VAL A 524 25.03 -5.53 14.90
CA VAL A 524 25.58 -4.30 14.32
C VAL A 524 26.28 -4.64 13.02
N SER A 525 25.87 -4.03 11.94
CA SER A 525 26.29 -4.36 10.58
C SER A 525 26.87 -3.13 9.86
N GLY A 526 28.06 -3.25 9.26
CA GLY A 526 28.71 -2.18 8.50
C GLY A 526 28.93 -0.90 9.31
N ALA A 527 29.30 -1.01 10.58
CA ALA A 527 29.47 0.14 11.47
C ALA A 527 30.70 0.02 12.37
N ARG A 528 31.44 1.11 12.49
CA ARG A 528 32.55 1.21 13.45
C ARG A 528 32.00 1.22 14.87
N ALA A 529 32.68 0.58 15.79
CA ALA A 529 32.32 0.65 17.19
C ALA A 529 32.39 2.11 17.71
N PRO A 530 31.48 2.49 18.63
CA PRO A 530 31.23 3.90 18.94
C PRO A 530 32.42 4.61 19.57
N GLN A 531 33.30 3.91 20.27
CA GLN A 531 34.51 4.49 20.88
C GLN A 531 35.51 5.05 19.86
N PHE A 532 35.46 4.62 18.59
CA PHE A 532 36.24 5.23 17.50
C PHE A 532 35.76 6.64 17.11
N ARG A 533 34.66 7.07 17.71
CA ARG A 533 34.09 8.43 17.57
C ARG A 533 34.25 9.29 18.84
N ARG A 534 34.99 8.80 19.84
CA ARG A 534 35.16 9.49 21.11
C ARG A 534 35.94 10.79 20.94
N GLY A 535 35.39 11.89 21.44
CA GLY A 535 36.07 13.19 21.50
C GLY A 535 36.31 13.90 20.18
N HIS A 536 35.76 13.44 19.05
CA HIS A 536 35.86 14.12 17.77
C HIS A 536 34.69 15.10 17.61
N MET A 537 35.01 16.35 17.29
CA MET A 537 34.00 17.27 16.78
C MET A 537 33.38 16.68 15.52
N PRO A 538 32.07 16.88 15.30
CA PRO A 538 31.46 16.49 14.04
C PRO A 538 32.27 17.04 12.87
N PRO A 539 32.59 16.25 11.84
CA PRO A 539 33.28 16.77 10.67
C PRO A 539 32.44 17.85 10.01
N PRO A 540 33.06 18.82 9.35
CA PRO A 540 32.33 19.86 8.63
C PRO A 540 31.34 19.22 7.64
N GLU A 541 30.28 19.94 7.36
CA GLU A 541 29.28 19.45 6.40
C GLU A 541 29.92 19.36 5.01
N PRO A 542 29.89 18.18 4.35
CA PRO A 542 30.46 18.03 3.03
C PRO A 542 29.64 18.85 2.01
N SER A 543 30.35 19.41 1.02
CA SER A 543 29.69 19.97 -0.16
C SER A 543 28.80 18.89 -0.83
N GLU A 544 27.89 19.33 -1.68
CA GLU A 544 27.01 18.40 -2.41
C GLU A 544 27.82 17.41 -3.26
N ALA A 545 28.84 17.88 -3.95
CA ALA A 545 29.72 17.06 -4.78
C ALA A 545 30.47 15.99 -3.95
N GLU A 546 31.05 16.38 -2.81
CA GLU A 546 31.72 15.44 -1.89
C GLU A 546 30.78 14.42 -1.29
N PHE A 547 29.54 14.82 -1.01
CA PHE A 547 28.52 13.92 -0.49
C PHE A 547 28.08 12.89 -1.53
N VAL A 548 27.83 13.32 -2.78
CA VAL A 548 27.50 12.44 -3.90
C VAL A 548 28.63 11.46 -4.19
N GLU A 549 29.89 11.93 -4.16
CA GLU A 549 31.05 11.07 -4.35
C GLU A 549 31.21 10.04 -3.21
N ALA A 550 30.88 10.42 -1.97
CA ALA A 550 30.85 9.48 -0.85
C ALA A 550 29.75 8.40 -1.03
N LEU A 551 28.56 8.77 -1.53
CA LEU A 551 27.50 7.81 -1.87
C LEU A 551 27.93 6.85 -2.99
N ARG A 552 28.66 7.36 -3.99
CA ARG A 552 29.19 6.54 -5.10
C ARG A 552 30.17 5.48 -4.60
N ARG A 553 31.09 5.87 -3.71
CA ARG A 553 32.06 4.95 -3.10
C ARG A 553 31.43 3.86 -2.21
N LEU A 554 30.26 4.12 -1.64
CA LEU A 554 29.54 3.16 -0.82
C LEU A 554 28.73 2.13 -1.63
N GLU A 555 28.50 2.39 -2.92
CA GLU A 555 27.75 1.52 -3.85
C GLU A 555 26.31 1.16 -3.40
N GLY A 556 25.74 1.95 -2.48
CA GLY A 556 24.39 1.74 -1.94
C GLY A 556 23.27 2.42 -2.74
N THR A 557 23.65 3.36 -3.61
CA THR A 557 22.73 4.07 -4.51
C THR A 557 23.13 3.77 -5.95
N PRO A 558 22.20 3.30 -6.79
CA PRO A 558 22.51 2.99 -8.20
C PRO A 558 23.15 4.18 -8.93
N ALA A 559 24.12 3.90 -9.79
CA ALA A 559 24.84 4.95 -10.56
C ALA A 559 23.87 5.80 -11.39
N GLU A 560 22.84 5.18 -11.97
CA GLU A 560 21.82 5.86 -12.78
C GLU A 560 21.03 6.89 -11.97
N VAL A 561 20.91 6.69 -10.65
CA VAL A 561 20.27 7.65 -9.74
C VAL A 561 21.22 8.77 -9.39
N LEU A 562 22.49 8.45 -9.09
CA LEU A 562 23.53 9.42 -8.76
C LEU A 562 23.88 10.34 -9.95
N ASP A 563 23.77 9.81 -11.17
CA ASP A 563 24.05 10.53 -12.42
C ASP A 563 22.84 11.32 -12.95
N ASN A 564 21.68 11.22 -12.29
CA ASN A 564 20.48 11.94 -12.66
C ASN A 564 20.27 13.18 -11.75
N PRO A 565 20.53 14.42 -12.24
CA PRO A 565 20.43 15.63 -11.42
C PRO A 565 19.02 15.90 -10.88
N GLU A 566 17.96 15.47 -11.60
CA GLU A 566 16.58 15.68 -11.17
C GLU A 566 16.22 14.73 -10.01
N LEU A 567 16.59 13.45 -10.12
CA LEU A 567 16.42 12.50 -9.03
C LEU A 567 17.24 12.89 -7.81
N MET A 568 18.51 13.31 -8.01
CA MET A 568 19.36 13.76 -6.91
C MET A 568 18.79 14.98 -6.20
N ARG A 569 18.20 15.94 -6.92
CA ARG A 569 17.57 17.12 -6.29
C ARG A 569 16.42 16.72 -5.34
N VAL A 570 15.72 15.62 -5.63
CA VAL A 570 14.61 15.14 -4.81
C VAL A 570 15.08 14.33 -3.60
N ILE A 571 16.06 13.42 -3.80
CA ILE A 571 16.47 12.48 -2.75
C ILE A 571 17.57 13.03 -1.84
N LEU A 572 18.43 13.91 -2.37
CA LEU A 572 19.61 14.42 -1.67
C LEU A 572 19.29 15.12 -0.34
N PRO A 573 18.25 15.96 -0.21
CA PRO A 573 17.88 16.56 1.07
C PRO A 573 17.61 15.53 2.15
N ALA A 574 16.82 14.49 1.85
CA ALA A 574 16.49 13.42 2.79
C ALA A 574 17.72 12.57 3.16
N LEU A 575 18.59 12.26 2.17
CA LEU A 575 19.85 11.56 2.40
C LEU A 575 20.78 12.36 3.33
N ARG A 576 20.85 13.68 3.15
CA ARG A 576 21.67 14.58 3.98
C ARG A 576 21.11 14.71 5.39
N GLU A 577 19.78 14.80 5.56
CA GLU A 577 19.13 14.79 6.87
C GLU A 577 19.47 13.52 7.65
N ASP A 578 19.29 12.35 7.05
CA ASP A 578 19.61 11.08 7.69
C ASP A 578 21.10 10.96 8.02
N ALA A 579 21.97 11.33 7.06
CA ALA A 579 23.41 11.31 7.27
C ALA A 579 23.86 12.28 8.37
N ALA A 580 23.16 13.41 8.56
CA ALA A 580 23.45 14.39 9.60
C ALA A 580 23.27 13.80 11.01
N VAL A 581 22.25 12.94 11.22
CA VAL A 581 22.04 12.23 12.50
C VAL A 581 23.31 11.46 12.90
N TYR A 582 23.90 10.72 11.95
CA TYR A 582 25.09 9.93 12.20
C TYR A 582 26.36 10.78 12.22
N ARG A 583 26.48 11.82 11.39
CA ARG A 583 27.62 12.76 11.37
C ARG A 583 27.73 13.50 12.69
N ASN A 584 26.61 13.97 13.25
CA ASN A 584 26.54 14.77 14.47
C ASN A 584 26.54 13.90 15.73
N TYR A 585 26.53 12.58 15.58
CA TYR A 585 26.55 11.66 16.72
C TYR A 585 27.90 11.70 17.45
N VAL A 586 27.85 12.02 18.75
CA VAL A 586 28.98 12.01 19.66
C VAL A 586 28.78 10.88 20.66
N TYR A 587 29.73 9.96 20.72
CA TYR A 587 29.69 8.86 21.69
C TYR A 587 30.05 9.34 23.10
N LEU A 588 29.15 9.15 24.02
CA LEU A 588 29.38 9.32 25.46
C LEU A 588 29.64 7.94 26.08
N GLU A 589 30.73 7.84 26.84
CA GLU A 589 31.09 6.58 27.51
C GLU A 589 30.07 6.23 28.59
N GLU A 590 29.61 4.99 28.56
CA GLU A 590 28.75 4.36 29.56
C GLU A 590 29.23 2.92 29.78
N PRO A 591 28.85 2.26 30.90
CA PRO A 591 29.13 0.84 31.07
C PRO A 591 28.63 0.01 29.88
N PRO A 592 29.36 -1.06 29.50
CA PRO A 592 28.95 -1.95 28.43
C PRO A 592 27.54 -2.51 28.65
N LEU A 593 26.84 -2.88 27.59
CA LEU A 593 25.54 -3.54 27.65
C LEU A 593 25.68 -4.97 28.17
N ASP A 594 24.65 -5.50 28.78
CA ASP A 594 24.56 -6.90 29.24
C ASP A 594 23.76 -7.79 28.27
N CYS A 595 23.71 -7.41 27.00
CA CYS A 595 23.13 -8.21 25.93
C CYS A 595 24.17 -8.63 24.89
N PRO A 596 24.07 -9.82 24.29
CA PRO A 596 25.00 -10.28 23.24
C PRO A 596 25.07 -9.32 22.07
N ILE A 597 26.31 -9.09 21.56
CA ILE A 597 26.52 -8.31 20.32
C ILE A 597 27.13 -9.18 19.24
N ARG A 598 26.58 -9.09 18.04
CA ARG A 598 27.13 -9.65 16.79
C ARG A 598 27.54 -8.53 15.87
N ALA A 599 28.80 -8.45 15.50
CA ALA A 599 29.35 -7.47 14.57
C ALA A 599 29.52 -8.09 13.18
N TYR A 600 28.92 -7.50 12.17
CA TYR A 600 28.95 -7.96 10.78
C TYR A 600 29.59 -6.92 9.88
N GLY A 601 30.43 -7.35 8.92
CA GLY A 601 31.08 -6.46 7.97
C GLY A 601 31.32 -7.09 6.61
N GLY A 602 31.56 -6.26 5.61
CA GLY A 602 32.02 -6.66 4.28
C GLY A 602 33.55 -6.68 4.20
N ALA A 603 34.12 -7.69 3.54
CA ALA A 603 35.57 -7.83 3.41
C ALA A 603 36.20 -6.70 2.58
N GLN A 604 35.46 -6.09 1.69
CA GLN A 604 35.87 -4.98 0.82
C GLN A 604 35.24 -3.63 1.22
N ASP A 605 34.69 -3.51 2.45
CA ASP A 605 34.12 -2.23 2.91
C ASP A 605 35.23 -1.17 3.04
N PRO A 606 35.16 -0.05 2.28
CA PRO A 606 36.21 0.96 2.29
C PRO A 606 36.27 1.77 3.58
N ASN A 607 35.21 1.74 4.40
CA ASN A 607 35.08 2.58 5.58
C ASN A 607 35.11 1.80 6.90
N VAL A 608 34.76 0.50 6.89
CA VAL A 608 34.63 -0.30 8.11
C VAL A 608 35.52 -1.54 8.01
N HIS A 609 36.69 -1.46 8.63
CA HIS A 609 37.67 -2.54 8.66
C HIS A 609 37.45 -3.45 9.86
N ARG A 610 38.09 -4.61 9.84
CA ARG A 610 37.96 -5.64 10.87
C ARG A 610 38.18 -5.10 12.29
N GLU A 611 39.22 -4.28 12.52
CA GLU A 611 39.52 -3.66 13.80
C GLU A 611 38.38 -2.79 14.35
N HIS A 612 37.66 -2.10 13.44
CA HIS A 612 36.47 -1.29 13.79
C HIS A 612 35.31 -2.17 14.28
N LEU A 613 35.20 -3.39 13.75
CA LEU A 613 34.18 -4.35 14.14
C LEU A 613 34.56 -5.08 15.46
N GLU A 614 35.85 -5.43 15.63
CA GLU A 614 36.37 -6.04 16.85
C GLU A 614 36.17 -5.12 18.05
N GLY A 615 36.24 -3.81 17.85
CA GLY A 615 35.97 -2.82 18.88
C GLY A 615 34.62 -2.95 19.56
N TRP A 616 33.61 -3.54 18.92
CA TRP A 616 32.28 -3.76 19.50
C TRP A 616 32.32 -4.73 20.71
N ALA A 617 33.38 -5.55 20.84
CA ALA A 617 33.56 -6.41 21.98
C ALA A 617 33.64 -5.63 23.32
N LEU A 618 34.11 -4.38 23.29
CA LEU A 618 34.18 -3.50 24.47
C LEU A 618 32.81 -2.91 24.87
N GLN A 619 31.78 -3.09 24.05
CA GLN A 619 30.44 -2.52 24.26
C GLN A 619 29.46 -3.53 24.89
N THR A 620 29.92 -4.74 25.20
CA THR A 620 29.11 -5.75 25.89
C THR A 620 29.88 -6.49 26.95
N THR A 621 29.21 -6.86 28.04
CA THR A 621 29.71 -7.83 29.07
C THR A 621 29.24 -9.25 28.78
N ALA A 622 28.30 -9.41 27.83
CA ALA A 622 27.79 -10.71 27.38
C ALA A 622 28.63 -11.27 26.20
N ALA A 623 28.09 -12.25 25.49
CA ALA A 623 28.79 -12.87 24.35
C ALA A 623 28.96 -11.90 23.17
N PHE A 624 30.19 -11.88 22.64
CA PHE A 624 30.52 -11.17 21.40
C PHE A 624 30.86 -12.15 20.28
N GLY A 625 30.47 -11.81 19.04
CA GLY A 625 30.88 -12.55 17.85
C GLY A 625 31.03 -11.64 16.63
N LEU A 626 32.00 -11.97 15.77
CA LEU A 626 32.32 -11.23 14.56
C LEU A 626 32.16 -12.12 13.33
N ARG A 627 31.53 -11.58 12.28
CA ARG A 627 31.46 -12.22 10.96
C ARG A 627 31.82 -11.23 9.86
N VAL A 628 32.58 -11.71 8.87
CA VAL A 628 32.95 -10.92 7.69
C VAL A 628 32.45 -11.68 6.46
N PHE A 629 31.71 -10.96 5.61
CA PHE A 629 31.10 -11.50 4.39
C PHE A 629 31.82 -10.99 3.13
N PRO A 630 31.74 -11.69 2.00
CA PRO A 630 32.20 -11.15 0.73
C PRO A 630 31.41 -9.89 0.35
N GLY A 631 32.09 -8.89 -0.25
CA GLY A 631 31.48 -7.65 -0.72
C GLY A 631 31.86 -6.41 0.05
N GLY A 632 31.40 -5.26 -0.40
CA GLY A 632 31.66 -3.92 0.15
C GLY A 632 30.74 -3.57 1.32
N HIS A 633 30.42 -2.26 1.44
CA HIS A 633 29.57 -1.76 2.54
C HIS A 633 28.18 -2.40 2.55
N PHE A 634 27.60 -2.68 1.38
CA PHE A 634 26.27 -3.30 1.24
C PHE A 634 26.31 -4.82 1.00
N PHE A 635 27.26 -5.53 1.62
CA PHE A 635 27.38 -7.00 1.57
C PHE A 635 26.06 -7.73 1.89
N LEU A 636 25.19 -7.13 2.69
CA LEU A 636 23.86 -7.66 3.02
C LEU A 636 22.93 -7.79 1.80
N GLN A 637 23.26 -7.14 0.66
CA GLN A 637 22.59 -7.28 -0.63
C GLN A 637 23.36 -8.22 -1.56
N THR A 638 24.69 -8.06 -1.66
CA THR A 638 25.54 -8.83 -2.57
C THR A 638 25.81 -10.27 -2.11
N ALA A 639 25.85 -10.51 -0.77
CA ALA A 639 26.02 -11.83 -0.15
C ALA A 639 24.77 -12.22 0.69
N GLN A 640 23.56 -11.84 0.25
CA GLN A 640 22.32 -11.93 1.04
C GLN A 640 22.05 -13.34 1.58
N GLY A 641 22.25 -14.39 0.80
CA GLY A 641 21.98 -15.77 1.21
C GLY A 641 22.85 -16.22 2.39
N GLU A 642 24.16 -16.00 2.29
CA GLU A 642 25.14 -16.33 3.35
C GLU A 642 24.85 -15.49 4.60
N PHE A 643 24.58 -14.21 4.39
CA PHE A 643 24.28 -13.26 5.46
C PHE A 643 23.01 -13.68 6.25
N LEU A 644 21.89 -13.96 5.58
CA LEU A 644 20.63 -14.33 6.24
C LEU A 644 20.72 -15.70 6.93
N THR A 645 21.49 -16.65 6.37
CA THR A 645 21.78 -17.93 7.00
C THR A 645 22.57 -17.73 8.31
N ALA A 646 23.59 -16.87 8.27
CA ALA A 646 24.39 -16.54 9.46
C ALA A 646 23.55 -15.81 10.51
N LEU A 647 22.71 -14.86 10.10
CA LEU A 647 21.82 -14.12 10.99
C LEU A 647 20.81 -15.06 11.67
N ALA A 648 20.19 -15.98 10.92
CA ALA A 648 19.29 -16.99 11.48
C ALA A 648 19.98 -17.88 12.51
N GLY A 649 21.22 -18.30 12.22
CA GLY A 649 22.04 -19.10 13.13
C GLY A 649 22.40 -18.35 14.42
N ASP A 650 22.79 -17.08 14.31
CA ASP A 650 23.14 -16.27 15.46
C ASP A 650 21.91 -15.91 16.33
N LEU A 651 20.76 -15.68 15.73
CA LEU A 651 19.50 -15.41 16.46
C LEU A 651 18.96 -16.65 17.20
N SER A 652 19.41 -17.85 16.87
CA SER A 652 19.00 -19.10 17.53
C SER A 652 19.84 -19.47 18.77
N LEU A 653 20.90 -18.72 19.06
CA LEU A 653 21.78 -18.87 20.22
C LEU A 653 21.25 -18.08 21.41
#